data_721a16c6e837480f7b5e3d51fca69c66
#
_entry.id   721a16c6e837480f7b5e3d51fca69c66
#
_cell.length_a   1.000
_cell.length_b   1.000
_cell.length_c   1.000
_cell.angle_alpha   90.00
_cell.angle_beta   90.00
_cell.angle_gamma   90.00
#
_symmetry.space_group_name_H-M   'P 1'
#
loop_
_entity.id
_entity.type
_entity.pdbx_description
1 polymer ?
#
loop_
_entity_poly.entity_id
_entity_poly.type
_entity_poly.pdbx_seq_one_letter_code
_entity_poly.pdbx_strand_id
1 'polypeptide(L)'
;MKNKRIAAIATAAVMSATMIPMGAGSMSASAAGGKYNYVEALQKSMFFYEVQQSGVLPEWNQVPWRADSMVDESGKDTDFVPGGWFDAGDHFKFTLTNAYAASLMAWGYLQYEDAVKKAGLDEMMRRNIEFGLDYVAACDQGGGKMVGTIGDFTGGSTDHNIWCSAEVYLRKHHLNNGDWERPYDIISNASVAGISAAALAQGYLMFKDINPTKAADYLSHAKDLFKGANSIKDNKDIGGMSGMYNTSSWLDDCMYAANWLYIATGDQSYLDICEKEYIPNFPLENQSNDRKYTWGMCWDDTTQAAALLYAINTGDEEWIKHVSRHIGYWMNEDSSKKFEGSITPKGLSWLTNWGCLRHATTTAWIAKLACDTVLKDDSALVSKYNAWADSQMNYCFGDNESGLSFVLGMGDEYPEVLHHRTASGIHDDHWNELGQESGGNEGWQTEYAHVLYGALIGGPDSTGNYGSYKVADFQYTEVAIDYNAGYTAALCAMIDEYGGEMLTDFPQPETPKWAEWKIGAVLNGSGDSYTEIKAWAMNHTAWPARVQKDIRYNYYFNVSELLDAGLSVDQIKVEAKSQQYSAGQQGFATVSGPHLYEGDPSGMTYYAEVKFEDGRAIQPTGQSEHRDEVQFRVSIPDAIDGKPTKGAWDPSNDWSYEGVEATKDLKSEASYNQHFTMYVNDILVWGEEPDGTKPTKSDAEVKPSQGSTTTSTTTTTTTFTTTTTTSTTTSSSSSSSSSSSGSAGGSENIYYGDADCNKTIDISDVILTSRIATEDTSATITAQGKLNADCDGTPGISASDAVLIIKVVAMLISQSDLGK
;
A
#
# COMPACT_ATOMS: atom_id res chain seq x y z
N MET A 1 25.16 -13.16 -64.16
CA MET A 1 26.60 -12.89 -64.25
C MET A 1 27.01 -11.89 -63.19
N LYS A 2 27.99 -12.34 -62.39
CA LYS A 2 28.94 -11.59 -61.57
C LYS A 2 28.45 -10.58 -60.48
N ASN A 3 28.60 -11.08 -59.25
CA ASN A 3 29.02 -10.48 -58.02
C ASN A 3 29.76 -9.12 -58.06
N LYS A 4 29.41 -8.20 -57.14
CA LYS A 4 30.38 -7.43 -56.40
C LYS A 4 29.92 -7.18 -54.98
N ARG A 5 30.67 -7.76 -54.01
CA ARG A 5 30.65 -7.47 -52.59
C ARG A 5 31.36 -6.12 -52.38
N ILE A 6 30.76 -5.22 -51.55
CA ILE A 6 31.48 -4.11 -50.94
C ILE A 6 31.48 -4.38 -49.44
N ALA A 7 32.65 -4.51 -48.84
CA ALA A 7 32.86 -4.62 -47.40
C ALA A 7 32.79 -3.25 -46.77
N ALA A 8 31.98 -3.07 -45.74
CA ALA A 8 32.01 -1.95 -44.80
C ALA A 8 32.73 -2.42 -43.55
N ILE A 9 33.79 -1.71 -43.21
CA ILE A 9 34.57 -1.89 -41.99
C ILE A 9 33.79 -1.23 -40.86
N ALA A 10 33.31 -2.02 -39.94
CA ALA A 10 32.73 -1.52 -38.68
C ALA A 10 33.85 -1.45 -37.64
N THR A 11 34.10 -0.25 -37.16
CA THR A 11 34.96 0.02 -36.00
C THR A 11 34.12 -0.29 -34.75
N ALA A 12 34.44 -1.38 -34.09
CA ALA A 12 33.84 -1.74 -32.82
C ALA A 12 34.48 -0.93 -31.70
N ALA A 13 33.74 0.00 -31.12
CA ALA A 13 34.01 0.53 -29.80
C ALA A 13 33.54 -0.49 -28.78
N VAL A 14 34.48 -1.06 -28.03
CA VAL A 14 34.19 -1.95 -26.91
C VAL A 14 33.77 -1.06 -25.73
N MET A 15 32.48 -0.89 -25.55
CA MET A 15 31.91 -0.52 -24.23
C MET A 15 31.76 -1.81 -23.44
N SER A 16 32.55 -1.94 -22.40
CA SER A 16 32.40 -2.97 -21.39
C SER A 16 31.17 -2.63 -20.56
N ALA A 17 30.00 -3.01 -21.02
CA ALA A 17 28.84 -3.12 -20.14
C ALA A 17 29.08 -4.27 -19.17
N THR A 18 29.36 -3.96 -17.92
CA THR A 18 29.19 -4.89 -16.82
C THR A 18 27.69 -5.14 -16.68
N MET A 19 27.20 -6.19 -17.33
CA MET A 19 25.91 -6.77 -17.00
C MET A 19 26.01 -7.29 -15.56
N ILE A 20 25.38 -6.58 -14.64
CA ILE A 20 24.96 -7.14 -13.37
C ILE A 20 23.87 -8.16 -13.76
N PRO A 21 23.98 -9.43 -13.42
CA PRO A 21 22.88 -10.36 -13.65
C PRO A 21 21.71 -9.88 -12.78
N MET A 22 20.65 -9.34 -13.38
CA MET A 22 19.33 -9.38 -12.79
C MET A 22 19.08 -10.83 -12.43
N GLY A 23 18.86 -11.12 -11.16
CA GLY A 23 18.57 -12.45 -10.70
C GLY A 23 17.30 -12.92 -11.40
N ALA A 24 17.46 -13.78 -12.39
CA ALA A 24 16.38 -14.54 -12.94
C ALA A 24 15.77 -15.33 -11.79
N GLY A 25 14.58 -14.94 -11.37
CA GLY A 25 13.76 -15.73 -10.46
C GLY A 25 13.38 -17.02 -11.17
N SER A 26 14.30 -17.99 -11.18
CA SER A 26 13.99 -19.32 -11.67
C SER A 26 12.87 -19.88 -10.79
N MET A 27 11.73 -20.24 -11.39
CA MET A 27 10.74 -21.03 -10.66
C MET A 27 11.43 -22.29 -10.16
N SER A 28 11.64 -22.37 -8.84
CA SER A 28 12.18 -23.57 -8.22
C SER A 28 11.13 -24.68 -8.38
N ALA A 29 11.47 -25.76 -9.07
CA ALA A 29 10.63 -26.94 -9.09
C ALA A 29 10.48 -27.43 -7.66
N SER A 30 9.22 -27.64 -7.23
CA SER A 30 8.91 -28.16 -5.90
C SER A 30 9.64 -29.47 -5.64
N ALA A 31 10.36 -29.54 -4.53
CA ALA A 31 11.01 -30.78 -4.07
C ALA A 31 10.02 -31.90 -3.70
N ALA A 32 8.73 -31.59 -3.60
CA ALA A 32 7.66 -32.48 -3.12
C ALA A 32 6.77 -33.08 -4.22
N GLY A 33 7.00 -32.76 -5.51
CA GLY A 33 6.26 -33.38 -6.63
C GLY A 33 5.24 -32.48 -7.32
N GLY A 34 4.99 -31.28 -6.85
CA GLY A 34 4.19 -30.26 -7.55
C GLY A 34 4.93 -29.67 -8.76
N LYS A 35 4.15 -29.19 -9.75
CA LYS A 35 4.75 -28.60 -10.96
C LYS A 35 5.40 -27.24 -10.67
N TYR A 36 4.83 -26.50 -9.75
CA TYR A 36 5.26 -25.15 -9.36
C TYR A 36 5.51 -25.08 -7.85
N ASN A 37 6.18 -24.04 -7.40
CA ASN A 37 6.37 -23.77 -5.97
C ASN A 37 5.17 -23.01 -5.42
N TYR A 38 4.17 -23.73 -4.91
CA TYR A 38 2.93 -23.12 -4.41
C TYR A 38 3.14 -22.37 -3.09
N VAL A 39 4.17 -22.71 -2.32
CA VAL A 39 4.55 -21.97 -1.10
C VAL A 39 5.08 -20.57 -1.45
N GLU A 40 5.94 -20.46 -2.46
CA GLU A 40 6.36 -19.16 -3.00
C GLU A 40 5.17 -18.35 -3.54
N ALA A 41 4.24 -19.00 -4.23
CA ALA A 41 3.05 -18.34 -4.76
C ALA A 41 2.17 -17.77 -3.64
N LEU A 42 1.98 -18.50 -2.52
CA LEU A 42 1.27 -18.01 -1.35
C LEU A 42 2.02 -16.88 -0.64
N GLN A 43 3.34 -17.00 -0.47
CA GLN A 43 4.18 -15.94 0.09
C GLN A 43 4.02 -14.64 -0.71
N LYS A 44 4.09 -14.72 -2.04
CA LYS A 44 3.90 -13.57 -2.93
C LYS A 44 2.47 -13.06 -2.94
N SER A 45 1.46 -13.94 -2.81
CA SER A 45 0.06 -13.49 -2.66
C SER A 45 -0.14 -12.66 -1.37
N MET A 46 0.52 -13.03 -0.27
CA MET A 46 0.49 -12.20 0.95
C MET A 46 1.17 -10.84 0.72
N PHE A 47 2.28 -10.79 -0.03
CA PHE A 47 2.90 -9.52 -0.42
C PHE A 47 1.95 -8.63 -1.20
N PHE A 48 1.15 -9.16 -2.12
CA PHE A 48 0.11 -8.40 -2.82
C PHE A 48 -0.87 -7.76 -1.84
N TYR A 49 -1.39 -8.49 -0.85
CA TYR A 49 -2.27 -7.92 0.17
C TYR A 49 -1.56 -6.86 1.02
N GLU A 50 -0.26 -7.01 1.30
CA GLU A 50 0.54 -5.98 1.98
C GLU A 50 0.70 -4.71 1.11
N VAL A 51 0.77 -4.83 -0.22
CA VAL A 51 0.74 -3.67 -1.13
C VAL A 51 -0.60 -2.95 -1.06
N GLN A 52 -1.70 -3.65 -0.92
CA GLN A 52 -3.04 -3.06 -0.88
C GLN A 52 -3.40 -2.42 0.47
N GLN A 53 -2.57 -2.50 1.50
CA GLN A 53 -2.86 -1.91 2.81
C GLN A 53 -3.00 -0.39 2.71
N SER A 54 -4.07 0.14 3.34
CA SER A 54 -4.37 1.56 3.46
C SER A 54 -4.05 2.07 4.87
N GLY A 55 -3.78 3.36 5.02
CA GLY A 55 -3.54 4.02 6.29
C GLY A 55 -2.08 3.97 6.72
N VAL A 56 -1.86 4.03 8.03
CA VAL A 56 -0.55 3.82 8.65
C VAL A 56 -0.18 2.34 8.51
N LEU A 57 0.93 2.07 7.83
CA LEU A 57 1.35 0.70 7.58
C LEU A 57 1.88 0.04 8.87
N PRO A 58 1.50 -1.22 9.13
CA PRO A 58 2.07 -1.97 10.24
C PRO A 58 3.58 -2.18 10.04
N GLU A 59 4.34 -2.24 11.14
CA GLU A 59 5.80 -2.47 11.09
C GLU A 59 6.19 -3.77 10.37
N TRP A 60 5.29 -4.73 10.32
CA TRP A 60 5.51 -6.00 9.63
C TRP A 60 5.21 -5.96 8.13
N ASN A 61 4.72 -4.84 7.57
CA ASN A 61 4.57 -4.69 6.12
C ASN A 61 5.96 -4.78 5.48
N GLN A 62 6.12 -5.68 4.53
CA GLN A 62 7.42 -6.00 3.93
C GLN A 62 7.67 -5.27 2.61
N VAL A 63 6.70 -4.49 2.12
CA VAL A 63 6.79 -3.85 0.81
C VAL A 63 7.77 -2.66 0.86
N PRO A 64 8.95 -2.77 0.23
CA PRO A 64 10.01 -1.77 0.43
C PRO A 64 9.72 -0.42 -0.22
N TRP A 65 8.77 -0.36 -1.15
CA TRP A 65 8.37 0.83 -1.90
C TRP A 65 7.01 1.39 -1.47
N ARG A 66 6.40 0.87 -0.40
CA ARG A 66 5.21 1.44 0.24
C ARG A 66 5.60 2.27 1.46
N ALA A 67 4.76 3.24 1.78
CA ALA A 67 4.77 4.03 3.02
C ALA A 67 3.35 4.28 3.49
N ASP A 68 3.19 4.99 4.61
CA ASP A 68 1.88 5.40 5.11
C ASP A 68 1.10 6.17 4.03
N SER A 69 -0.17 5.87 3.92
CA SER A 69 -1.08 6.48 2.96
C SER A 69 -2.35 6.99 3.66
N MET A 70 -3.10 7.86 3.01
CA MET A 70 -4.34 8.42 3.60
C MET A 70 -4.12 9.08 4.97
N VAL A 71 -2.93 9.62 5.19
CA VAL A 71 -2.56 10.34 6.41
C VAL A 71 -2.47 11.84 6.17
N ASP A 72 -2.83 12.64 7.18
CA ASP A 72 -2.64 14.09 7.16
C ASP A 72 -1.15 14.48 7.36
N GLU A 73 -0.86 15.77 7.39
CA GLU A 73 0.51 16.27 7.59
C GLU A 73 1.12 15.92 8.97
N SER A 74 0.30 15.46 9.92
CA SER A 74 0.77 14.98 11.22
C SER A 74 1.05 13.47 11.23
N GLY A 75 0.77 12.76 10.13
CA GLY A 75 0.89 11.30 10.03
C GLY A 75 -0.31 10.56 10.61
N LYS A 76 -1.42 11.27 10.90
CA LYS A 76 -2.65 10.64 11.38
C LYS A 76 -3.50 10.17 10.22
N ASP A 77 -3.98 8.93 10.29
CA ASP A 77 -4.96 8.40 9.33
C ASP A 77 -6.24 9.24 9.35
N THR A 78 -6.69 9.67 8.17
CA THR A 78 -7.84 10.56 7.97
C THR A 78 -9.11 9.83 7.56
N ASP A 79 -9.02 8.56 7.20
CA ASP A 79 -10.21 7.77 6.86
C ASP A 79 -11.12 7.59 8.09
N PHE A 80 -12.43 7.62 7.86
CA PHE A 80 -13.42 7.39 8.93
C PHE A 80 -13.22 6.04 9.62
N VAL A 81 -12.85 4.99 8.84
CA VAL A 81 -12.36 3.72 9.36
C VAL A 81 -10.95 3.50 8.83
N PRO A 82 -9.92 3.61 9.67
CA PRO A 82 -8.52 3.35 9.32
C PRO A 82 -8.27 1.91 8.89
N GLY A 83 -7.17 1.68 8.16
CA GLY A 83 -6.77 0.34 7.73
C GLY A 83 -7.62 -0.22 6.60
N GLY A 84 -7.65 -1.54 6.46
CA GLY A 84 -8.26 -2.23 5.32
C GLY A 84 -7.41 -2.16 4.06
N TRP A 85 -7.90 -2.81 3.01
CA TRP A 85 -7.21 -2.86 1.72
C TRP A 85 -7.88 -1.94 0.71
N PHE A 86 -7.07 -1.28 -0.12
CA PHE A 86 -7.55 -0.76 -1.38
C PHE A 86 -8.10 -1.91 -2.24
N ASP A 87 -9.18 -1.64 -2.95
CA ASP A 87 -9.93 -2.68 -3.65
C ASP A 87 -9.15 -3.30 -4.82
N ALA A 88 -8.66 -2.45 -5.70
CA ALA A 88 -8.01 -2.84 -6.93
C ALA A 88 -6.77 -1.95 -7.19
N GLY A 89 -6.62 -1.44 -8.40
CA GLY A 89 -5.53 -0.53 -8.75
C GLY A 89 -5.77 0.93 -8.40
N ASP A 90 -6.93 1.29 -7.87
CA ASP A 90 -7.29 2.61 -7.35
C ASP A 90 -7.23 2.66 -5.81
N HIS A 91 -7.79 3.72 -5.21
CA HIS A 91 -7.69 3.95 -3.77
C HIS A 91 -9.03 3.81 -3.03
N PHE A 92 -10.06 3.29 -3.67
CA PHE A 92 -11.30 2.96 -2.98
C PHE A 92 -11.13 1.81 -2.00
N LYS A 93 -11.87 1.87 -0.89
CA LYS A 93 -12.08 0.73 0.01
C LYS A 93 -13.57 0.39 0.03
N PHE A 94 -13.90 -0.85 -0.32
CA PHE A 94 -15.25 -1.39 -0.23
C PHE A 94 -15.29 -2.47 0.84
N THR A 95 -16.22 -2.36 1.79
CA THR A 95 -16.35 -3.37 2.85
C THR A 95 -16.78 -4.72 2.28
N LEU A 96 -17.54 -4.73 1.20
CA LEU A 96 -17.96 -5.96 0.50
C LEU A 96 -16.74 -6.81 0.08
N THR A 97 -15.81 -6.22 -0.70
CA THR A 97 -14.65 -6.95 -1.22
C THR A 97 -13.60 -7.22 -0.16
N ASN A 98 -13.44 -6.32 0.81
CA ASN A 98 -12.58 -6.55 1.99
C ASN A 98 -13.08 -7.76 2.82
N ALA A 99 -14.38 -7.85 3.11
CA ALA A 99 -14.96 -8.96 3.83
C ALA A 99 -14.89 -10.27 3.06
N TYR A 100 -15.15 -10.23 1.73
CA TYR A 100 -15.02 -11.37 0.85
C TYR A 100 -13.59 -11.92 0.82
N ALA A 101 -12.61 -11.05 0.61
CA ALA A 101 -11.19 -11.44 0.58
C ALA A 101 -10.73 -12.02 1.92
N ALA A 102 -11.03 -11.33 3.03
CA ALA A 102 -10.69 -11.80 4.37
C ALA A 102 -11.34 -13.17 4.67
N SER A 103 -12.61 -13.37 4.25
CA SER A 103 -13.33 -14.62 4.45
C SER A 103 -12.70 -15.79 3.68
N LEU A 104 -12.35 -15.61 2.40
CA LEU A 104 -11.75 -16.71 1.63
C LEU A 104 -10.34 -17.05 2.11
N MET A 105 -9.52 -16.05 2.43
CA MET A 105 -8.21 -16.29 3.02
C MET A 105 -8.33 -17.03 4.37
N ALA A 106 -9.26 -16.60 5.23
CA ALA A 106 -9.52 -17.26 6.51
C ALA A 106 -9.99 -18.70 6.35
N TRP A 107 -10.84 -18.97 5.36
CA TRP A 107 -11.28 -20.34 5.07
C TRP A 107 -10.14 -21.22 4.57
N GLY A 108 -9.34 -20.75 3.64
CA GLY A 108 -8.14 -21.44 3.17
C GLY A 108 -7.19 -21.76 4.33
N TYR A 109 -6.93 -20.79 5.20
CA TYR A 109 -6.10 -20.98 6.39
C TYR A 109 -6.72 -22.02 7.37
N LEU A 110 -7.98 -21.85 7.76
CA LEU A 110 -8.65 -22.76 8.72
C LEU A 110 -8.72 -24.20 8.24
N GLN A 111 -8.87 -24.40 6.94
CA GLN A 111 -8.96 -25.73 6.36
C GLN A 111 -7.60 -26.43 6.27
N TYR A 112 -6.51 -25.66 5.97
CA TYR A 112 -5.18 -26.20 5.72
C TYR A 112 -4.10 -25.60 6.63
N GLU A 113 -4.49 -25.28 7.88
CA GLU A 113 -3.63 -24.63 8.87
C GLU A 113 -2.29 -25.36 9.07
N ASP A 114 -2.32 -26.68 9.17
CA ASP A 114 -1.12 -27.50 9.37
C ASP A 114 -0.15 -27.41 8.17
N ALA A 115 -0.67 -27.33 6.95
CA ALA A 115 0.14 -27.20 5.74
C ALA A 115 0.77 -25.79 5.66
N VAL A 116 0.00 -24.74 5.97
CA VAL A 116 0.49 -23.35 6.02
C VAL A 116 1.56 -23.19 7.10
N LYS A 117 1.36 -23.77 8.28
CA LYS A 117 2.37 -23.80 9.36
C LYS A 117 3.65 -24.52 8.94
N LYS A 118 3.51 -25.70 8.34
CA LYS A 118 4.66 -26.46 7.83
C LYS A 118 5.43 -25.73 6.76
N ALA A 119 4.75 -24.93 5.94
CA ALA A 119 5.35 -24.07 4.91
C ALA A 119 6.06 -22.83 5.49
N GLY A 120 5.90 -22.51 6.78
CA GLY A 120 6.48 -21.34 7.43
C GLY A 120 5.71 -20.04 7.20
N LEU A 121 4.49 -20.10 6.66
CA LEU A 121 3.68 -18.93 6.29
C LEU A 121 2.57 -18.59 7.31
N ASP A 122 2.52 -19.28 8.45
CA ASP A 122 1.49 -19.14 9.49
C ASP A 122 1.31 -17.68 9.94
N GLU A 123 2.38 -17.06 10.42
CA GLU A 123 2.33 -15.69 10.93
C GLU A 123 1.99 -14.69 9.83
N MET A 124 2.63 -14.82 8.67
CA MET A 124 2.39 -13.94 7.52
C MET A 124 0.93 -13.97 7.09
N MET A 125 0.34 -15.15 6.99
CA MET A 125 -1.06 -15.28 6.57
C MET A 125 -2.02 -14.79 7.65
N ARG A 126 -1.79 -15.14 8.93
CA ARG A 126 -2.64 -14.70 10.05
C ARG A 126 -2.68 -13.18 10.20
N ARG A 127 -1.52 -12.49 10.18
CA ARG A 127 -1.46 -11.03 10.35
C ARG A 127 -2.14 -10.29 9.20
N ASN A 128 -2.03 -10.79 7.95
CA ASN A 128 -2.75 -10.20 6.82
C ASN A 128 -4.26 -10.39 6.97
N ILE A 129 -4.73 -11.60 7.33
CA ILE A 129 -6.16 -11.85 7.58
C ILE A 129 -6.67 -10.98 8.74
N GLU A 130 -5.92 -10.90 9.84
CA GLU A 130 -6.26 -10.07 11.00
C GLU A 130 -6.43 -8.60 10.62
N PHE A 131 -5.54 -8.06 9.78
CA PHE A 131 -5.62 -6.68 9.28
C PHE A 131 -6.94 -6.40 8.55
N GLY A 132 -7.37 -7.30 7.68
CA GLY A 132 -8.67 -7.19 6.99
C GLY A 132 -9.86 -7.36 7.93
N LEU A 133 -9.81 -8.32 8.87
CA LEU A 133 -10.87 -8.56 9.84
C LEU A 133 -11.05 -7.38 10.82
N ASP A 134 -9.96 -6.75 11.26
CA ASP A 134 -10.02 -5.55 12.11
C ASP A 134 -10.74 -4.39 11.39
N TYR A 135 -10.46 -4.19 10.12
CA TYR A 135 -11.18 -3.21 9.29
C TYR A 135 -12.67 -3.56 9.16
N VAL A 136 -13.00 -4.81 8.84
CA VAL A 136 -14.40 -5.26 8.70
C VAL A 136 -15.17 -5.07 10.00
N ALA A 137 -14.56 -5.40 11.15
CA ALA A 137 -15.18 -5.21 12.46
C ALA A 137 -15.41 -3.72 12.75
N ALA A 138 -14.44 -2.86 12.43
CA ALA A 138 -14.55 -1.40 12.62
C ALA A 138 -15.58 -0.75 11.68
N CYS A 139 -15.93 -1.36 10.56
CA CYS A 139 -16.99 -0.90 9.67
C CYS A 139 -18.41 -1.13 10.21
N ASP A 140 -18.59 -1.97 11.24
CA ASP A 140 -19.90 -2.24 11.84
C ASP A 140 -20.44 -1.00 12.60
N GLN A 141 -21.59 -0.51 12.18
CA GLN A 141 -22.28 0.64 12.77
C GLN A 141 -23.52 0.23 13.60
N GLY A 142 -23.64 -1.06 13.84
CA GLY A 142 -24.74 -1.67 14.61
C GLY A 142 -26.03 -1.88 13.82
N GLY A 143 -26.77 -2.91 14.19
CA GLY A 143 -28.05 -3.26 13.58
C GLY A 143 -27.98 -3.68 12.10
N GLY A 144 -26.84 -4.15 11.64
CA GLY A 144 -26.58 -4.57 10.26
C GLY A 144 -26.23 -3.42 9.31
N LYS A 145 -26.02 -2.20 9.85
CA LYS A 145 -25.50 -1.07 9.08
C LYS A 145 -23.97 -1.16 9.08
N MET A 146 -23.38 -0.86 7.94
CA MET A 146 -21.94 -0.87 7.78
C MET A 146 -21.45 0.37 7.03
N VAL A 147 -20.22 0.80 7.30
CA VAL A 147 -19.52 1.65 6.36
C VAL A 147 -19.38 0.83 5.07
N GLY A 148 -19.96 1.29 3.97
CA GLY A 148 -19.99 0.56 2.70
C GLY A 148 -18.78 0.85 1.84
N THR A 149 -18.49 2.14 1.68
CA THR A 149 -17.42 2.68 0.83
C THR A 149 -16.65 3.75 1.56
N ILE A 150 -15.34 3.77 1.40
CA ILE A 150 -14.48 4.91 1.74
C ILE A 150 -13.70 5.30 0.49
N GLY A 151 -13.82 6.57 0.11
CA GLY A 151 -13.24 7.14 -1.10
C GLY A 151 -14.17 8.19 -1.70
N ASP A 152 -13.65 9.07 -2.56
CA ASP A 152 -14.48 10.08 -3.22
C ASP A 152 -15.25 9.49 -4.39
N PHE A 153 -16.49 9.08 -4.12
CA PHE A 153 -17.47 8.60 -5.08
C PHE A 153 -18.45 9.69 -5.54
N THR A 154 -18.26 10.93 -5.08
CA THR A 154 -19.15 12.06 -5.41
C THR A 154 -18.74 12.70 -6.74
N GLY A 155 -19.67 12.93 -7.64
CA GLY A 155 -19.44 13.72 -8.86
C GLY A 155 -18.58 13.07 -9.95
N GLY A 156 -18.39 11.74 -9.95
CA GLY A 156 -17.71 10.99 -11.02
C GLY A 156 -16.39 10.36 -10.60
N SER A 157 -16.31 9.87 -9.39
CA SER A 157 -15.25 9.02 -8.84
C SER A 157 -13.84 9.62 -8.90
N THR A 158 -13.60 10.64 -8.11
CA THR A 158 -12.29 11.29 -8.00
C THR A 158 -11.19 10.30 -7.62
N ASP A 159 -11.44 9.36 -6.68
CA ASP A 159 -10.48 8.32 -6.30
C ASP A 159 -10.12 7.38 -7.46
N HIS A 160 -11.03 7.18 -8.38
CA HIS A 160 -10.77 6.36 -9.57
C HIS A 160 -10.01 7.14 -10.65
N ASN A 161 -10.26 8.44 -10.78
CA ASN A 161 -9.73 9.25 -11.88
C ASN A 161 -8.31 9.78 -11.62
N ILE A 162 -7.91 9.97 -10.35
CA ILE A 162 -6.57 10.43 -10.01
C ILE A 162 -5.58 9.27 -10.14
N TRP A 163 -4.60 9.42 -11.04
CA TRP A 163 -3.53 8.44 -11.21
C TRP A 163 -2.29 8.89 -10.46
N CYS A 164 -2.09 8.38 -9.25
CA CYS A 164 -0.91 8.59 -8.44
C CYS A 164 -0.77 7.49 -7.39
N SER A 165 0.39 7.38 -6.74
CA SER A 165 0.58 6.46 -5.62
C SER A 165 -0.26 6.85 -4.41
N ALA A 166 -0.65 5.85 -3.62
CA ALA A 166 -1.48 6.02 -2.43
C ALA A 166 -0.87 6.98 -1.41
N GLU A 167 0.45 7.01 -1.29
CA GLU A 167 1.23 7.82 -0.36
C GLU A 167 1.05 9.33 -0.57
N VAL A 168 0.74 9.73 -1.80
CA VAL A 168 0.59 11.15 -2.17
C VAL A 168 -0.84 11.51 -2.60
N TYR A 169 -1.74 10.51 -2.64
CA TYR A 169 -3.12 10.69 -3.09
C TYR A 169 -3.89 11.73 -2.26
N LEU A 170 -3.85 11.63 -0.94
CA LEU A 170 -4.62 12.52 -0.07
C LEU A 170 -4.21 13.99 -0.25
N ARG A 171 -2.91 14.25 -0.43
CA ARG A 171 -2.42 15.60 -0.73
C ARG A 171 -2.91 16.09 -2.09
N LYS A 172 -2.93 15.23 -3.10
CA LYS A 172 -3.50 15.55 -4.41
C LYS A 172 -5.00 15.83 -4.30
N HIS A 173 -5.74 15.01 -3.56
CA HIS A 173 -7.16 15.20 -3.27
C HIS A 173 -7.40 16.54 -2.55
N HIS A 174 -6.61 16.86 -1.53
CA HIS A 174 -6.70 18.13 -0.79
C HIS A 174 -6.44 19.35 -1.71
N LEU A 175 -5.45 19.30 -2.58
CA LEU A 175 -5.19 20.36 -3.54
C LEU A 175 -6.36 20.60 -4.51
N ASN A 176 -7.06 19.53 -4.89
CA ASN A 176 -8.21 19.61 -5.79
C ASN A 176 -9.48 20.07 -5.07
N ASN A 177 -9.72 19.59 -3.86
CA ASN A 177 -11.02 19.69 -3.16
C ASN A 177 -10.96 20.54 -1.87
N GLY A 178 -9.76 20.87 -1.36
CA GLY A 178 -9.57 21.69 -0.15
C GLY A 178 -9.95 20.97 1.15
N ASP A 179 -10.03 19.64 1.16
CA ASP A 179 -10.36 18.81 2.31
C ASP A 179 -9.39 17.63 2.44
N TRP A 180 -9.05 17.25 3.68
CA TRP A 180 -8.20 16.12 4.01
C TRP A 180 -8.99 14.85 4.29
N GLU A 181 -10.25 14.97 4.71
CA GLU A 181 -11.12 13.83 5.00
C GLU A 181 -11.69 13.26 3.70
N ARG A 182 -11.54 11.95 3.52
CA ARG A 182 -12.13 11.25 2.39
C ARG A 182 -13.62 10.98 2.66
N PRO A 183 -14.49 11.12 1.66
CA PRO A 183 -15.89 10.74 1.77
C PRO A 183 -16.08 9.27 2.14
N TYR A 184 -17.14 8.99 2.86
CA TYR A 184 -17.59 7.64 3.17
C TYR A 184 -19.12 7.57 3.20
N ASP A 185 -19.68 6.39 3.15
CA ASP A 185 -21.10 6.15 3.34
C ASP A 185 -21.38 5.08 4.39
N ILE A 186 -22.62 5.09 4.90
CA ILE A 186 -23.14 4.07 5.79
C ILE A 186 -24.38 3.48 5.12
N ILE A 187 -24.32 2.18 4.82
CA ILE A 187 -25.36 1.46 4.10
C ILE A 187 -26.10 0.45 4.97
N SER A 188 -27.33 0.14 4.59
CA SER A 188 -28.15 -0.96 5.14
C SER A 188 -28.32 -2.03 4.07
N ASN A 189 -27.34 -2.95 3.98
CA ASN A 189 -27.27 -3.96 2.93
C ASN A 189 -27.01 -5.34 3.56
N ALA A 190 -27.96 -6.26 3.35
CA ALA A 190 -27.90 -7.59 3.97
C ALA A 190 -26.78 -8.48 3.39
N SER A 191 -26.36 -8.27 2.13
CA SER A 191 -25.23 -8.98 1.54
C SER A 191 -23.94 -8.59 2.25
N VAL A 192 -23.65 -7.27 2.33
CA VAL A 192 -22.44 -6.76 2.97
C VAL A 192 -22.37 -7.15 4.44
N ALA A 193 -23.48 -7.04 5.17
CA ALA A 193 -23.55 -7.48 6.57
C ALA A 193 -23.39 -9.01 6.69
N GLY A 194 -23.93 -9.78 5.75
CA GLY A 194 -23.84 -11.25 5.71
C GLY A 194 -22.41 -11.73 5.51
N ILE A 195 -21.74 -11.29 4.45
CA ILE A 195 -20.36 -11.71 4.18
C ILE A 195 -19.39 -11.24 5.28
N SER A 196 -19.63 -10.06 5.86
CA SER A 196 -18.86 -9.55 7.00
C SER A 196 -19.07 -10.43 8.26
N ALA A 197 -20.29 -10.86 8.53
CA ALA A 197 -20.58 -11.78 9.63
C ALA A 197 -19.86 -13.13 9.45
N ALA A 198 -19.79 -13.66 8.22
CA ALA A 198 -19.04 -14.86 7.90
C ALA A 198 -17.55 -14.70 8.17
N ALA A 199 -16.94 -13.63 7.65
CA ALA A 199 -15.52 -13.33 7.85
C ALA A 199 -15.16 -13.23 9.33
N LEU A 200 -15.96 -12.51 10.12
CA LEU A 200 -15.72 -12.33 11.55
C LEU A 200 -15.98 -13.60 12.37
N ALA A 201 -16.92 -14.47 11.96
CA ALA A 201 -17.10 -15.80 12.57
C ALA A 201 -15.88 -16.71 12.33
N GLN A 202 -15.26 -16.62 11.15
CA GLN A 202 -13.99 -17.29 10.85
C GLN A 202 -12.85 -16.69 11.66
N GLY A 203 -12.80 -15.37 11.83
CA GLY A 203 -11.86 -14.68 12.70
C GLY A 203 -11.91 -15.19 14.14
N TYR A 204 -13.12 -15.40 14.69
CA TYR A 204 -13.26 -16.05 15.99
C TYR A 204 -12.59 -17.42 16.03
N LEU A 205 -12.80 -18.25 15.01
CA LEU A 205 -12.23 -19.60 14.96
C LEU A 205 -10.70 -19.58 14.89
N MET A 206 -10.12 -18.63 14.14
CA MET A 206 -8.68 -18.45 14.01
C MET A 206 -8.01 -18.00 15.31
N PHE A 207 -8.64 -17.08 16.03
CA PHE A 207 -7.99 -16.38 17.14
C PHE A 207 -8.43 -16.82 18.54
N LYS A 208 -9.46 -17.69 18.68
CA LYS A 208 -10.01 -18.09 19.98
C LYS A 208 -8.98 -18.68 20.96
N ASP A 209 -7.95 -19.34 20.45
CA ASP A 209 -6.91 -19.97 21.24
C ASP A 209 -5.63 -19.09 21.33
N ILE A 210 -5.51 -18.08 20.49
CA ILE A 210 -4.34 -17.16 20.39
C ILE A 210 -4.63 -15.84 21.12
N ASN A 211 -5.76 -15.22 20.81
CA ASN A 211 -6.24 -13.97 21.41
C ASN A 211 -7.74 -14.08 21.72
N PRO A 212 -8.13 -14.72 22.84
CA PRO A 212 -9.54 -14.95 23.17
C PRO A 212 -10.38 -13.67 23.28
N THR A 213 -9.80 -12.56 23.67
CA THR A 213 -10.50 -11.27 23.79
C THR A 213 -10.90 -10.75 22.43
N LYS A 214 -9.95 -10.66 21.51
CA LYS A 214 -10.21 -10.24 20.11
C LYS A 214 -11.16 -11.20 19.41
N ALA A 215 -10.98 -12.50 19.61
CA ALA A 215 -11.88 -13.51 19.05
C ALA A 215 -13.32 -13.34 19.54
N ALA A 216 -13.52 -13.09 20.84
CA ALA A 216 -14.85 -12.83 21.39
C ALA A 216 -15.50 -11.56 20.82
N ASP A 217 -14.72 -10.55 20.54
CA ASP A 217 -15.14 -9.31 19.87
C ASP A 217 -15.60 -9.59 18.43
N TYR A 218 -14.79 -10.28 17.62
CA TYR A 218 -15.20 -10.73 16.29
C TYR A 218 -16.50 -11.54 16.30
N LEU A 219 -16.65 -12.47 17.24
CA LEU A 219 -17.88 -13.25 17.33
C LEU A 219 -19.09 -12.39 17.74
N SER A 220 -18.89 -11.35 18.54
CA SER A 220 -19.95 -10.42 18.90
C SER A 220 -20.44 -9.65 17.68
N HIS A 221 -19.51 -9.04 16.93
CA HIS A 221 -19.83 -8.37 15.67
C HIS A 221 -20.48 -9.33 14.66
N ALA A 222 -19.95 -10.55 14.49
CA ALA A 222 -20.52 -11.54 13.57
C ALA A 222 -21.99 -11.84 13.87
N LYS A 223 -22.35 -12.00 15.15
CA LYS A 223 -23.72 -12.25 15.58
C LYS A 223 -24.65 -11.06 15.36
N ASP A 224 -24.16 -9.84 15.67
CA ASP A 224 -24.96 -8.61 15.52
C ASP A 224 -25.18 -8.29 14.03
N LEU A 225 -24.17 -8.45 13.20
CA LEU A 225 -24.26 -8.26 11.75
C LEU A 225 -25.20 -9.29 11.11
N PHE A 226 -25.09 -10.57 11.47
CA PHE A 226 -26.01 -11.61 10.97
C PHE A 226 -27.46 -11.32 11.38
N LYS A 227 -27.70 -10.94 12.63
CA LYS A 227 -29.01 -10.54 13.12
C LYS A 227 -29.54 -9.31 12.36
N GLY A 228 -28.70 -8.33 12.10
CA GLY A 228 -29.01 -7.15 11.31
C GLY A 228 -29.37 -7.49 9.86
N ALA A 229 -28.51 -8.25 9.17
CA ALA A 229 -28.75 -8.75 7.81
C ALA A 229 -30.08 -9.46 7.68
N ASN A 230 -30.37 -10.35 8.63
CA ASN A 230 -31.63 -11.10 8.68
C ASN A 230 -32.85 -10.22 9.01
N SER A 231 -32.65 -9.02 9.50
CA SER A 231 -33.74 -8.03 9.70
C SER A 231 -33.93 -7.14 8.47
N ILE A 232 -32.84 -6.79 7.80
CA ILE A 232 -32.83 -5.93 6.58
C ILE A 232 -33.44 -6.68 5.40
N LYS A 233 -32.96 -7.90 5.09
CA LYS A 233 -33.42 -8.77 3.99
C LYS A 233 -33.50 -8.06 2.64
N ASP A 234 -32.58 -7.15 2.40
CA ASP A 234 -32.51 -6.32 1.19
C ASP A 234 -31.05 -5.96 0.89
N ASN A 235 -30.68 -5.89 -0.37
CA ASN A 235 -29.35 -5.52 -0.86
C ASN A 235 -29.37 -4.30 -1.80
N LYS A 236 -30.43 -3.47 -1.75
CA LYS A 236 -30.59 -2.34 -2.67
C LYS A 236 -29.86 -1.08 -2.24
N ASP A 237 -29.57 -0.94 -0.94
CA ASP A 237 -28.79 0.17 -0.44
C ASP A 237 -27.29 -0.13 -0.71
N ILE A 238 -26.80 0.39 -1.84
CA ILE A 238 -25.44 0.17 -2.32
C ILE A 238 -24.54 1.40 -2.15
N GLY A 239 -25.08 2.56 -1.74
CA GLY A 239 -24.32 3.77 -1.47
C GLY A 239 -23.30 4.10 -2.56
N GLY A 240 -22.06 4.35 -2.13
CA GLY A 240 -20.92 4.66 -3.00
C GLY A 240 -20.41 3.49 -3.86
N MET A 241 -20.88 2.28 -3.64
CA MET A 241 -20.57 1.13 -4.52
C MET A 241 -21.26 1.24 -5.90
N SER A 242 -22.21 2.19 -6.06
CA SER A 242 -23.01 2.35 -7.26
C SER A 242 -22.15 2.50 -8.53
N GLY A 243 -22.39 1.63 -9.50
CA GLY A 243 -21.64 1.61 -10.77
C GLY A 243 -20.38 0.74 -10.76
N MET A 244 -19.95 0.24 -9.60
CA MET A 244 -18.82 -0.66 -9.43
C MET A 244 -19.27 -2.02 -8.92
N TYR A 245 -19.95 -2.05 -7.77
CA TYR A 245 -20.38 -3.29 -7.10
C TYR A 245 -21.87 -3.26 -6.82
N ASN A 246 -22.55 -4.37 -7.16
CA ASN A 246 -23.98 -4.54 -6.92
C ASN A 246 -24.27 -6.03 -6.73
N THR A 247 -24.59 -6.45 -5.52
CA THR A 247 -24.89 -7.84 -5.21
C THR A 247 -26.24 -8.27 -5.80
N SER A 248 -26.29 -9.45 -6.38
CA SER A 248 -27.48 -9.99 -7.03
C SER A 248 -28.48 -10.60 -6.05
N SER A 249 -28.02 -11.08 -4.88
CA SER A 249 -28.81 -11.72 -3.84
C SER A 249 -28.17 -11.43 -2.47
N TRP A 250 -28.95 -11.46 -1.43
CA TRP A 250 -28.49 -11.40 -0.04
C TRP A 250 -28.64 -12.76 0.68
N LEU A 251 -29.40 -13.67 0.08
CA LEU A 251 -29.76 -14.97 0.70
C LEU A 251 -28.56 -15.88 0.84
N ASP A 252 -27.72 -15.91 -0.17
CA ASP A 252 -26.50 -16.71 -0.21
C ASP A 252 -25.48 -16.23 0.82
N ASP A 253 -25.26 -14.92 0.92
CA ASP A 253 -24.34 -14.35 1.95
C ASP A 253 -24.85 -14.62 3.36
N CYS A 254 -26.17 -14.50 3.61
CA CYS A 254 -26.75 -14.85 4.90
C CYS A 254 -26.70 -16.36 5.19
N MET A 255 -26.89 -17.22 4.18
CA MET A 255 -26.76 -18.66 4.33
C MET A 255 -25.30 -19.05 4.60
N TYR A 256 -24.35 -18.40 3.92
CA TYR A 256 -22.92 -18.56 4.14
C TYR A 256 -22.54 -18.19 5.58
N ALA A 257 -22.99 -17.01 6.05
CA ALA A 257 -22.77 -16.55 7.43
C ALA A 257 -23.40 -17.49 8.48
N ALA A 258 -24.63 -17.94 8.27
CA ALA A 258 -25.29 -18.86 9.18
C ALA A 258 -24.50 -20.17 9.35
N ASN A 259 -23.96 -20.72 8.27
CA ASN A 259 -23.14 -21.92 8.32
C ASN A 259 -21.83 -21.69 9.11
N TRP A 260 -21.16 -20.56 8.94
CA TRP A 260 -19.97 -20.23 9.73
C TRP A 260 -20.28 -19.97 11.21
N LEU A 261 -21.39 -19.30 11.51
CA LEU A 261 -21.85 -19.10 12.88
C LEU A 261 -22.22 -20.41 13.58
N TYR A 262 -22.80 -21.39 12.84
CA TYR A 262 -22.98 -22.73 13.36
C TYR A 262 -21.64 -23.39 13.71
N ILE A 263 -20.64 -23.34 12.84
CA ILE A 263 -19.31 -23.89 13.09
C ILE A 263 -18.66 -23.19 14.30
N ALA A 264 -18.79 -21.87 14.40
CA ALA A 264 -18.20 -21.08 15.47
C ALA A 264 -18.84 -21.30 16.84
N THR A 265 -20.15 -21.58 16.89
CA THR A 265 -20.93 -21.60 18.16
C THR A 265 -21.51 -22.96 18.53
N GLY A 266 -21.74 -23.87 17.59
CA GLY A 266 -22.48 -25.08 17.75
C GLY A 266 -24.00 -24.88 17.94
N ASP A 267 -24.50 -23.64 17.73
CA ASP A 267 -25.92 -23.31 17.89
C ASP A 267 -26.74 -23.74 16.69
N GLN A 268 -27.59 -24.77 16.86
CA GLN A 268 -28.41 -25.33 15.80
C GLN A 268 -29.36 -24.35 15.16
N SER A 269 -29.73 -23.28 15.86
CA SER A 269 -30.63 -22.24 15.31
C SER A 269 -30.16 -21.62 14.00
N TYR A 270 -28.83 -21.60 13.76
CA TYR A 270 -28.27 -21.11 12.51
C TYR A 270 -28.52 -22.04 11.32
N LEU A 271 -28.48 -23.38 11.51
CA LEU A 271 -28.89 -24.31 10.47
C LEU A 271 -30.41 -24.34 10.31
N ASP A 272 -31.16 -24.22 11.42
CA ASP A 272 -32.63 -24.14 11.40
C ASP A 272 -33.15 -22.98 10.53
N ILE A 273 -32.48 -21.82 10.55
CA ILE A 273 -32.87 -20.68 9.70
C ILE A 273 -32.53 -20.93 8.21
N CYS A 274 -31.42 -21.63 7.93
CA CYS A 274 -31.13 -22.07 6.56
C CYS A 274 -32.27 -22.92 6.02
N GLU A 275 -32.74 -23.93 6.77
CA GLU A 275 -33.83 -24.85 6.36
C GLU A 275 -35.17 -24.16 6.21
N LYS A 276 -35.51 -23.25 7.12
CA LYS A 276 -36.82 -22.60 7.17
C LYS A 276 -36.94 -21.40 6.24
N GLU A 277 -35.84 -20.70 5.98
CA GLU A 277 -35.92 -19.42 5.29
C GLU A 277 -35.04 -19.36 4.03
N TYR A 278 -33.75 -19.70 4.09
CA TYR A 278 -32.83 -19.47 2.96
C TYR A 278 -32.96 -20.56 1.89
N ILE A 279 -33.01 -21.84 2.26
CA ILE A 279 -33.10 -22.93 1.29
C ILE A 279 -34.40 -22.91 0.48
N PRO A 280 -35.58 -22.61 1.04
CA PRO A 280 -36.81 -22.48 0.26
C PRO A 280 -36.80 -21.32 -0.75
N ASN A 281 -35.96 -20.33 -0.51
CA ASN A 281 -35.80 -19.14 -1.35
C ASN A 281 -34.44 -19.09 -2.07
N PHE A 282 -33.71 -20.21 -2.07
CA PHE A 282 -32.37 -20.28 -2.70
C PHE A 282 -32.44 -19.88 -4.17
N PRO A 283 -31.45 -19.13 -4.68
CA PRO A 283 -31.45 -18.69 -6.08
C PRO A 283 -31.60 -19.86 -7.05
N LEU A 284 -32.42 -19.65 -8.09
CA LEU A 284 -32.68 -20.65 -9.12
C LEU A 284 -32.04 -20.25 -10.45
N GLU A 285 -31.74 -21.25 -11.27
CA GLU A 285 -31.34 -21.03 -12.65
C GLU A 285 -32.46 -20.34 -13.44
N ASN A 286 -32.09 -19.53 -14.40
CA ASN A 286 -33.05 -18.85 -15.27
C ASN A 286 -34.04 -19.85 -15.92
N GLN A 287 -35.32 -19.57 -15.75
CA GLN A 287 -36.41 -20.39 -16.34
C GLN A 287 -36.37 -21.87 -15.95
N SER A 288 -35.81 -22.18 -14.78
CA SER A 288 -35.70 -23.54 -14.22
C SER A 288 -36.16 -23.57 -12.76
N ASN A 289 -36.40 -24.77 -12.25
CA ASN A 289 -36.59 -25.03 -10.83
C ASN A 289 -35.29 -25.57 -10.17
N ASP A 290 -34.20 -25.67 -10.95
CA ASP A 290 -32.94 -26.09 -10.45
C ASP A 290 -32.31 -24.96 -9.61
N ARG A 291 -31.69 -25.30 -8.47
CA ARG A 291 -30.88 -24.35 -7.71
C ARG A 291 -29.73 -23.83 -8.59
N LYS A 292 -29.39 -22.56 -8.45
CA LYS A 292 -28.31 -21.91 -9.21
C LYS A 292 -26.99 -22.65 -9.00
N TYR A 293 -26.37 -23.13 -10.07
CA TYR A 293 -25.11 -23.89 -10.04
C TYR A 293 -24.14 -23.53 -11.17
N THR A 294 -24.53 -22.67 -12.09
CA THR A 294 -23.76 -22.36 -13.30
C THR A 294 -22.79 -21.20 -13.12
N TRP A 295 -23.03 -20.30 -12.16
CA TRP A 295 -22.15 -19.16 -11.88
C TRP A 295 -21.01 -19.54 -10.91
N GLY A 296 -19.82 -18.92 -11.07
CA GLY A 296 -18.69 -19.11 -10.15
C GLY A 296 -18.84 -18.23 -8.92
N MET A 297 -18.33 -18.71 -7.79
CA MET A 297 -18.25 -17.91 -6.57
C MET A 297 -17.39 -16.64 -6.80
N CYS A 298 -17.90 -15.50 -6.37
CA CYS A 298 -17.21 -14.20 -6.40
C CYS A 298 -17.83 -13.26 -5.35
N TRP A 299 -17.40 -12.00 -5.32
CA TRP A 299 -17.96 -11.00 -4.40
C TRP A 299 -19.48 -10.79 -4.54
N ASP A 300 -20.04 -11.01 -5.74
CA ASP A 300 -21.47 -10.91 -6.02
C ASP A 300 -22.28 -12.15 -5.60
N ASP A 301 -21.63 -13.31 -5.55
CA ASP A 301 -22.33 -14.60 -5.47
C ASP A 301 -21.56 -15.60 -4.61
N THR A 302 -22.03 -15.83 -3.39
CA THR A 302 -21.50 -16.83 -2.44
C THR A 302 -22.29 -18.13 -2.45
N THR A 303 -23.22 -18.31 -3.41
CA THR A 303 -24.14 -19.45 -3.51
C THR A 303 -23.44 -20.79 -3.37
N GLN A 304 -22.31 -21.01 -4.08
CA GLN A 304 -21.61 -22.29 -4.09
C GLN A 304 -20.86 -22.55 -2.77
N ALA A 305 -20.34 -21.48 -2.14
CA ALA A 305 -19.75 -21.58 -0.81
C ALA A 305 -20.79 -21.95 0.25
N ALA A 306 -21.95 -21.29 0.23
CA ALA A 306 -23.07 -21.59 1.13
C ALA A 306 -23.56 -23.03 0.97
N ALA A 307 -23.68 -23.49 -0.29
CA ALA A 307 -24.09 -24.86 -0.62
C ALA A 307 -23.07 -25.90 -0.09
N LEU A 308 -21.77 -25.67 -0.32
CA LEU A 308 -20.72 -26.59 0.14
C LEU A 308 -20.64 -26.63 1.65
N LEU A 309 -20.66 -25.46 2.32
CA LEU A 309 -20.66 -25.43 3.80
C LEU A 309 -21.88 -26.12 4.41
N TYR A 310 -23.06 -25.94 3.82
CA TYR A 310 -24.26 -26.64 4.30
C TYR A 310 -24.12 -28.15 4.11
N ALA A 311 -23.58 -28.61 2.98
CA ALA A 311 -23.28 -30.02 2.75
C ALA A 311 -22.24 -30.55 3.76
N ILE A 312 -21.21 -29.81 4.10
CA ILE A 312 -20.18 -30.15 5.09
C ILE A 312 -20.83 -30.28 6.48
N ASN A 313 -21.65 -29.30 6.87
CA ASN A 313 -22.24 -29.25 8.21
C ASN A 313 -23.34 -30.31 8.45
N THR A 314 -24.07 -30.72 7.40
CA THR A 314 -25.25 -31.60 7.54
C THR A 314 -25.03 -33.02 6.99
N GLY A 315 -24.11 -33.19 6.04
CA GLY A 315 -23.96 -34.42 5.28
C GLY A 315 -25.13 -34.67 4.33
N ASP A 316 -25.92 -33.66 3.98
CA ASP A 316 -27.10 -33.81 3.11
C ASP A 316 -26.70 -34.19 1.68
N GLU A 317 -27.14 -35.36 1.23
CA GLU A 317 -26.79 -35.92 -0.07
C GLU A 317 -27.26 -35.08 -1.27
N GLU A 318 -28.36 -34.32 -1.14
CA GLU A 318 -28.84 -33.47 -2.22
C GLU A 318 -27.93 -32.25 -2.41
N TRP A 319 -27.37 -31.72 -1.33
CA TRP A 319 -26.40 -30.63 -1.42
C TRP A 319 -25.02 -31.13 -1.87
N ILE A 320 -24.60 -32.33 -1.48
CA ILE A 320 -23.40 -32.98 -2.01
C ILE A 320 -23.50 -33.17 -3.54
N LYS A 321 -24.66 -33.66 -4.03
CA LYS A 321 -24.94 -33.77 -5.46
C LYS A 321 -24.94 -32.41 -6.18
N HIS A 322 -25.47 -31.34 -5.53
CA HIS A 322 -25.49 -30.01 -6.07
C HIS A 322 -24.06 -29.48 -6.28
N VAL A 323 -23.19 -29.64 -5.27
CA VAL A 323 -21.76 -29.25 -5.37
C VAL A 323 -21.05 -30.02 -6.48
N SER A 324 -21.26 -31.35 -6.56
CA SER A 324 -20.67 -32.17 -7.62
C SER A 324 -21.18 -31.76 -9.01
N ARG A 325 -22.47 -31.37 -9.14
CA ARG A 325 -23.04 -30.86 -10.39
C ARG A 325 -22.40 -29.53 -10.80
N HIS A 326 -22.20 -28.61 -9.85
CA HIS A 326 -21.51 -27.35 -10.08
C HIS A 326 -20.10 -27.56 -10.67
N ILE A 327 -19.30 -28.42 -10.03
CA ILE A 327 -17.94 -28.72 -10.52
C ILE A 327 -18.01 -29.38 -11.91
N GLY A 328 -18.91 -30.35 -12.11
CA GLY A 328 -19.13 -31.00 -13.41
C GLY A 328 -19.55 -30.02 -14.52
N TYR A 329 -20.34 -29.01 -14.20
CA TYR A 329 -20.70 -27.95 -15.13
C TYR A 329 -19.46 -27.14 -15.57
N TRP A 330 -18.63 -26.73 -14.65
CA TRP A 330 -17.39 -26.00 -14.94
C TRP A 330 -16.37 -26.80 -15.73
N MET A 331 -16.41 -28.12 -15.62
CA MET A 331 -15.65 -29.05 -16.44
C MET A 331 -16.28 -29.30 -17.83
N ASN A 332 -17.43 -28.66 -18.14
CA ASN A 332 -18.26 -28.91 -19.32
C ASN A 332 -18.70 -30.38 -19.47
N GLU A 333 -18.98 -31.04 -18.35
CA GLU A 333 -19.39 -32.43 -18.28
C GLU A 333 -20.83 -32.62 -17.79
N ASP A 334 -21.54 -31.54 -17.43
CA ASP A 334 -22.98 -31.64 -17.16
C ASP A 334 -23.75 -31.98 -18.45
N SER A 335 -24.37 -33.18 -18.46
CA SER A 335 -25.12 -33.65 -19.59
C SER A 335 -26.40 -32.85 -19.89
N SER A 336 -26.89 -32.11 -18.92
CA SER A 336 -28.11 -31.32 -18.97
C SER A 336 -27.91 -29.88 -19.43
N LYS A 337 -26.75 -29.29 -19.18
CA LYS A 337 -26.42 -27.91 -19.52
C LYS A 337 -24.93 -27.75 -19.84
N LYS A 338 -24.66 -27.26 -21.04
CA LYS A 338 -23.32 -26.94 -21.47
C LYS A 338 -22.77 -25.75 -20.70
N PHE A 339 -21.46 -25.74 -20.45
CA PHE A 339 -20.78 -24.57 -19.89
C PHE A 339 -21.05 -23.34 -20.77
N GLU A 340 -21.57 -22.27 -20.22
CA GLU A 340 -21.97 -21.06 -20.95
C GLU A 340 -20.76 -20.20 -21.38
N GLY A 341 -19.63 -20.35 -20.72
CA GLY A 341 -18.36 -19.72 -21.10
C GLY A 341 -17.67 -20.48 -22.25
N SER A 342 -16.35 -20.34 -22.29
CA SER A 342 -15.47 -21.04 -23.23
C SER A 342 -14.50 -21.93 -22.50
N ILE A 343 -14.15 -23.07 -23.07
CA ILE A 343 -12.98 -23.85 -22.66
C ILE A 343 -11.87 -23.51 -23.64
N THR A 344 -10.79 -22.88 -23.16
CA THR A 344 -9.67 -22.51 -24.02
C THR A 344 -8.92 -23.76 -24.51
N PRO A 345 -8.08 -23.67 -25.54
CA PRO A 345 -7.32 -24.84 -26.06
C PRO A 345 -6.46 -25.55 -25.03
N LYS A 346 -5.94 -24.81 -24.02
CA LYS A 346 -5.17 -25.37 -22.91
C LYS A 346 -6.02 -25.70 -21.67
N GLY A 347 -7.34 -25.51 -21.74
CA GLY A 347 -8.29 -26.04 -20.78
C GLY A 347 -8.76 -25.08 -19.69
N LEU A 348 -8.51 -23.78 -19.81
CA LEU A 348 -9.13 -22.80 -18.89
C LEU A 348 -10.65 -22.79 -19.06
N SER A 349 -11.37 -22.91 -17.98
CA SER A 349 -12.82 -22.67 -17.94
C SER A 349 -13.07 -21.16 -17.85
N TRP A 350 -13.09 -20.50 -19.00
CA TRP A 350 -13.23 -19.06 -19.17
C TRP A 350 -14.71 -18.64 -19.16
N LEU A 351 -15.17 -17.99 -18.08
CA LEU A 351 -16.58 -17.62 -17.91
C LEU A 351 -16.91 -16.27 -18.56
N THR A 352 -16.12 -15.24 -18.30
CA THR A 352 -16.36 -13.86 -18.71
C THR A 352 -15.03 -13.16 -18.98
N ASN A 353 -15.08 -12.04 -19.72
CA ASN A 353 -13.87 -11.28 -20.09
C ASN A 353 -13.34 -10.37 -18.98
N TRP A 354 -14.05 -10.19 -17.87
CA TRP A 354 -13.58 -9.34 -16.77
C TRP A 354 -13.10 -10.18 -15.59
N GLY A 355 -11.78 -10.19 -15.37
CA GLY A 355 -11.19 -10.97 -14.30
C GLY A 355 -11.50 -12.47 -14.42
N CYS A 356 -11.33 -13.06 -15.61
CA CYS A 356 -11.76 -14.44 -15.86
C CYS A 356 -11.07 -15.44 -14.93
N LEU A 357 -9.82 -15.17 -14.52
CA LEU A 357 -9.06 -16.08 -13.69
C LEU A 357 -9.58 -16.17 -12.26
N ARG A 358 -10.19 -15.10 -11.70
CA ARG A 358 -10.78 -15.15 -10.35
C ARG A 358 -11.86 -16.22 -10.24
N HIS A 359 -12.71 -16.34 -11.26
CA HIS A 359 -13.78 -17.34 -11.29
C HIS A 359 -13.25 -18.76 -11.41
N ALA A 360 -12.27 -18.98 -12.28
CA ALA A 360 -11.65 -20.29 -12.47
C ALA A 360 -10.90 -20.76 -11.24
N THR A 361 -10.11 -19.90 -10.61
CA THR A 361 -9.34 -20.24 -9.39
C THR A 361 -10.23 -20.44 -8.16
N THR A 362 -11.30 -19.62 -8.01
CA THR A 362 -12.25 -19.81 -6.90
C THR A 362 -13.06 -21.11 -7.08
N THR A 363 -13.44 -21.46 -8.32
CA THR A 363 -14.12 -22.75 -8.57
C THR A 363 -13.17 -23.93 -8.38
N ALA A 364 -11.88 -23.78 -8.72
CA ALA A 364 -10.85 -24.78 -8.39
C ALA A 364 -10.70 -24.95 -6.87
N TRP A 365 -10.75 -23.86 -6.08
CA TRP A 365 -10.82 -23.91 -4.63
C TRP A 365 -12.01 -24.74 -4.13
N ILE A 366 -13.24 -24.46 -4.62
CA ILE A 366 -14.45 -25.19 -4.26
C ILE A 366 -14.31 -26.69 -4.60
N ALA A 367 -13.70 -27.01 -5.74
CA ALA A 367 -13.49 -28.40 -6.15
C ALA A 367 -12.51 -29.14 -5.23
N LYS A 368 -11.37 -28.55 -4.88
CA LYS A 368 -10.41 -29.16 -3.94
C LYS A 368 -11.02 -29.35 -2.57
N LEU A 369 -11.66 -28.32 -2.05
CA LEU A 369 -12.34 -28.40 -0.74
C LEU A 369 -13.44 -29.48 -0.71
N ALA A 370 -14.22 -29.60 -1.79
CA ALA A 370 -15.22 -30.66 -1.88
C ALA A 370 -14.59 -32.06 -1.89
N CYS A 371 -13.45 -32.24 -2.59
CA CYS A 371 -12.69 -33.48 -2.60
C CYS A 371 -12.18 -33.87 -1.22
N ASP A 372 -11.71 -32.91 -0.43
CA ASP A 372 -11.16 -33.16 0.89
C ASP A 372 -12.22 -33.31 1.99
N THR A 373 -13.47 -32.95 1.68
CA THR A 373 -14.57 -32.96 2.65
C THR A 373 -15.70 -33.95 2.26
N VAL A 374 -16.65 -33.46 1.47
CA VAL A 374 -17.90 -34.17 1.18
C VAL A 374 -17.80 -35.25 0.11
N LEU A 375 -16.77 -35.22 -0.73
CA LEU A 375 -16.53 -36.17 -1.82
C LEU A 375 -15.38 -37.16 -1.52
N LYS A 376 -14.70 -37.04 -0.39
CA LYS A 376 -13.46 -37.76 -0.04
C LYS A 376 -13.53 -39.30 -0.18
N ASP A 377 -14.72 -39.87 -0.05
CA ASP A 377 -14.93 -41.31 -0.17
C ASP A 377 -15.15 -41.78 -1.62
N ASP A 378 -15.35 -40.89 -2.58
CA ASP A 378 -15.44 -41.21 -4.00
C ASP A 378 -14.09 -40.93 -4.70
N SER A 379 -13.20 -41.90 -4.68
CA SER A 379 -11.85 -41.77 -5.23
C SER A 379 -11.82 -41.44 -6.72
N ALA A 380 -12.83 -41.78 -7.50
CA ALA A 380 -12.92 -41.47 -8.93
C ALA A 380 -13.26 -39.99 -9.14
N LEU A 381 -14.21 -39.44 -8.39
CA LEU A 381 -14.53 -38.02 -8.41
C LEU A 381 -13.38 -37.19 -7.87
N VAL A 382 -12.77 -37.60 -6.74
CA VAL A 382 -11.60 -36.94 -6.13
C VAL A 382 -10.46 -36.82 -7.13
N SER A 383 -10.05 -37.92 -7.75
CA SER A 383 -8.98 -37.91 -8.76
C SER A 383 -9.29 -36.97 -9.95
N LYS A 384 -10.53 -37.01 -10.39
CA LYS A 384 -10.97 -36.24 -11.56
C LYS A 384 -11.05 -34.74 -11.28
N TYR A 385 -11.66 -34.35 -10.15
CA TYR A 385 -11.87 -32.95 -9.78
C TYR A 385 -10.56 -32.29 -9.35
N ASN A 386 -9.70 -32.99 -8.64
CA ASN A 386 -8.36 -32.47 -8.31
C ASN A 386 -7.53 -32.23 -9.57
N ALA A 387 -7.52 -33.18 -10.53
CA ALA A 387 -6.79 -32.99 -11.78
C ALA A 387 -7.28 -31.76 -12.58
N TRP A 388 -8.59 -31.51 -12.59
CA TRP A 388 -9.16 -30.31 -13.21
C TRP A 388 -8.77 -29.04 -12.43
N ALA A 389 -8.94 -29.03 -11.10
CA ALA A 389 -8.59 -27.88 -10.27
C ALA A 389 -7.10 -27.51 -10.42
N ASP A 390 -6.21 -28.51 -10.41
CA ASP A 390 -4.79 -28.34 -10.65
C ASP A 390 -4.50 -27.71 -12.02
N SER A 391 -5.27 -28.14 -13.05
CA SER A 391 -5.10 -27.56 -14.38
C SER A 391 -5.47 -26.07 -14.43
N GLN A 392 -6.52 -25.64 -13.69
CA GLN A 392 -6.92 -24.24 -13.61
C GLN A 392 -5.86 -23.41 -12.86
N MET A 393 -5.35 -23.93 -11.75
CA MET A 393 -4.30 -23.27 -10.98
C MET A 393 -2.98 -23.18 -11.76
N ASN A 394 -2.55 -24.27 -12.40
CA ASN A 394 -1.32 -24.31 -13.19
C ASN A 394 -1.41 -23.44 -14.45
N TYR A 395 -2.61 -23.24 -14.98
CA TYR A 395 -2.84 -22.31 -16.09
C TYR A 395 -2.40 -20.89 -15.71
N CYS A 396 -2.64 -20.46 -14.47
CA CYS A 396 -2.20 -19.15 -13.97
C CYS A 396 -0.69 -19.00 -13.93
N PHE A 397 0.08 -20.11 -13.84
CA PHE A 397 1.54 -20.10 -13.76
C PHE A 397 2.27 -20.32 -15.08
N GLY A 398 1.55 -20.33 -16.21
CA GLY A 398 2.15 -20.44 -17.54
C GLY A 398 1.75 -21.67 -18.34
N ASP A 399 0.93 -22.59 -17.79
CA ASP A 399 0.38 -23.72 -18.56
C ASP A 399 -0.75 -23.29 -19.50
N ASN A 400 -0.55 -22.18 -20.16
CA ASN A 400 -1.53 -21.50 -21.00
C ASN A 400 -1.03 -21.26 -22.42
N GLU A 401 -1.85 -20.72 -23.28
CA GLU A 401 -1.57 -20.49 -24.70
C GLU A 401 -0.42 -19.53 -24.92
N SER A 402 -0.26 -18.55 -24.03
CA SER A 402 0.77 -17.51 -24.12
C SER A 402 2.11 -17.91 -23.47
N GLY A 403 2.11 -18.95 -22.62
CA GLY A 403 3.29 -19.34 -21.82
C GLY A 403 3.66 -18.33 -20.73
N LEU A 404 2.81 -17.31 -20.48
CA LEU A 404 3.02 -16.27 -19.47
C LEU A 404 2.48 -16.71 -18.11
N SER A 405 3.15 -16.34 -17.03
CA SER A 405 2.53 -16.37 -15.72
C SER A 405 1.55 -15.22 -15.56
N PHE A 406 0.30 -15.52 -15.25
CA PHE A 406 -0.72 -14.54 -14.89
C PHE A 406 -0.69 -14.19 -13.40
N VAL A 407 0.24 -14.76 -12.66
CA VAL A 407 0.61 -14.37 -11.30
C VAL A 407 1.93 -13.60 -11.40
N LEU A 408 1.89 -12.32 -11.07
CA LEU A 408 3.00 -11.41 -11.30
C LEU A 408 4.21 -11.78 -10.45
N GLY A 409 5.39 -11.72 -11.06
CA GLY A 409 6.64 -12.11 -10.43
C GLY A 409 6.81 -13.62 -10.19
N MET A 410 5.94 -14.46 -10.76
CA MET A 410 6.13 -15.91 -10.79
C MET A 410 6.66 -16.33 -12.16
N GLY A 411 7.80 -17.02 -12.17
CA GLY A 411 8.49 -17.39 -13.43
C GLY A 411 9.23 -16.22 -14.09
N ASP A 412 9.68 -16.46 -15.32
CA ASP A 412 10.53 -15.51 -16.05
C ASP A 412 9.72 -14.53 -16.93
N GLU A 413 8.49 -14.89 -17.28
CA GLU A 413 7.66 -14.14 -18.22
C GLU A 413 6.27 -13.89 -17.61
N TYR A 414 5.91 -12.63 -17.41
CA TYR A 414 4.61 -12.18 -16.92
C TYR A 414 4.26 -10.79 -17.48
N PRO A 415 2.97 -10.36 -17.47
CA PRO A 415 2.59 -9.03 -17.92
C PRO A 415 3.24 -7.91 -17.10
N GLU A 416 3.83 -6.92 -17.78
CA GLU A 416 4.47 -5.77 -17.13
C GLU A 416 3.53 -4.56 -16.98
N VAL A 417 2.51 -4.46 -17.85
CA VAL A 417 1.55 -3.35 -17.88
C VAL A 417 0.31 -3.73 -17.09
N LEU A 418 0.00 -2.96 -16.06
CA LEU A 418 -1.09 -3.20 -15.12
C LEU A 418 -2.00 -1.98 -14.99
N HIS A 419 -3.27 -2.22 -14.68
CA HIS A 419 -4.16 -1.16 -14.22
C HIS A 419 -4.02 -0.98 -12.71
N HIS A 420 -2.87 -0.42 -12.26
CA HIS A 420 -2.58 -0.24 -10.84
C HIS A 420 -1.71 1.01 -10.62
N ARG A 421 -2.26 2.00 -9.94
CA ARG A 421 -1.66 3.34 -9.78
C ARG A 421 -0.35 3.29 -9.01
N THR A 422 -0.37 2.77 -7.80
CA THR A 422 0.82 2.73 -6.92
C THR A 422 1.95 1.90 -7.52
N ALA A 423 1.65 0.72 -8.09
CA ALA A 423 2.67 -0.13 -8.71
C ALA A 423 3.31 0.50 -9.95
N SER A 424 2.59 1.38 -10.66
CA SER A 424 3.17 2.10 -11.80
C SER A 424 4.29 3.03 -11.37
N GLY A 425 4.18 3.66 -10.18
CA GLY A 425 5.09 4.71 -9.71
C GLY A 425 5.10 5.95 -10.61
N ILE A 426 4.14 6.05 -11.53
CA ILE A 426 4.01 7.12 -12.52
C ILE A 426 2.73 7.87 -12.19
N HIS A 427 2.84 9.18 -12.07
CA HIS A 427 1.76 10.05 -11.61
C HIS A 427 1.40 11.06 -12.70
N ASP A 428 0.89 10.57 -13.82
CA ASP A 428 0.59 11.34 -15.02
C ASP A 428 -0.93 11.46 -15.22
N ASP A 429 -1.42 12.65 -15.50
CA ASP A 429 -2.81 12.89 -15.85
C ASP A 429 -3.24 12.19 -17.16
N HIS A 430 -2.30 11.72 -17.97
CA HIS A 430 -2.51 10.94 -19.20
C HIS A 430 -2.23 9.43 -19.03
N TRP A 431 -2.53 8.91 -17.86
CA TRP A 431 -2.25 7.53 -17.44
C TRP A 431 -2.72 6.43 -18.42
N ASN A 432 -3.81 6.65 -19.13
CA ASN A 432 -4.35 5.69 -20.09
C ASN A 432 -3.47 5.51 -21.34
N GLU A 433 -2.50 6.38 -21.54
CA GLU A 433 -1.49 6.30 -22.60
C GLU A 433 -0.20 5.62 -22.14
N LEU A 434 -0.06 5.33 -20.84
CA LEU A 434 1.12 4.64 -20.29
C LEU A 434 1.29 3.25 -20.93
N GLY A 435 2.56 2.89 -21.17
CA GLY A 435 2.91 1.65 -21.86
C GLY A 435 2.85 1.76 -23.39
N GLN A 436 2.71 2.96 -23.95
CA GLN A 436 2.78 3.23 -25.39
C GLN A 436 4.04 4.02 -25.76
N GLU A 437 4.60 3.79 -26.97
CA GLU A 437 5.79 4.47 -27.47
C GLU A 437 5.67 6.01 -27.52
N SER A 438 4.46 6.54 -27.50
CA SER A 438 4.17 7.99 -27.60
C SER A 438 3.69 8.64 -26.29
N GLY A 439 3.59 7.90 -25.20
CA GLY A 439 2.87 8.33 -24.01
C GLY A 439 3.67 9.16 -23.01
N GLY A 440 4.93 9.44 -23.27
CA GLY A 440 5.77 10.22 -22.37
C GLY A 440 5.32 11.68 -22.28
N ASN A 441 4.45 12.00 -21.31
CA ASN A 441 4.05 13.37 -21.11
C ASN A 441 4.99 14.08 -20.13
N GLU A 442 5.56 15.18 -20.59
CA GLU A 442 6.26 16.18 -19.78
C GLU A 442 7.40 15.65 -18.88
N GLY A 443 8.07 14.57 -19.31
CA GLY A 443 9.23 14.02 -18.62
C GLY A 443 8.93 12.88 -17.65
N TRP A 444 7.70 12.40 -17.57
CA TRP A 444 7.35 11.16 -16.87
C TRP A 444 7.88 9.93 -17.62
N GLN A 445 8.22 8.90 -16.85
CA GLN A 445 8.61 7.61 -17.39
C GLN A 445 7.37 6.85 -17.89
N THR A 446 7.59 5.94 -18.84
CA THR A 446 6.53 5.03 -19.34
C THR A 446 6.70 3.60 -18.86
N GLU A 447 7.83 3.30 -18.21
CA GLU A 447 8.14 2.02 -17.59
C GLU A 447 7.59 1.95 -16.17
N TYR A 448 6.97 0.84 -15.81
CA TYR A 448 6.45 0.62 -14.46
C TYR A 448 7.59 0.55 -13.43
N ALA A 449 7.42 1.24 -12.29
CA ALA A 449 8.39 1.26 -11.21
C ALA A 449 8.54 -0.13 -10.59
N HIS A 450 7.44 -0.76 -10.20
CA HIS A 450 7.41 -1.90 -9.30
C HIS A 450 6.84 -3.14 -9.94
N VAL A 451 7.34 -4.30 -9.49
CA VAL A 451 6.69 -5.59 -9.74
C VAL A 451 5.69 -5.87 -8.63
N LEU A 452 4.42 -6.03 -8.99
CA LEU A 452 3.35 -6.33 -8.04
C LEU A 452 3.32 -7.84 -7.75
N TYR A 453 4.32 -8.31 -7.05
CA TYR A 453 4.49 -9.73 -6.76
C TYR A 453 3.23 -10.39 -6.19
N GLY A 454 2.86 -11.54 -6.76
CA GLY A 454 1.76 -12.38 -6.28
C GLY A 454 0.35 -11.93 -6.65
N ALA A 455 0.21 -10.81 -7.33
CA ALA A 455 -1.10 -10.39 -7.84
C ALA A 455 -1.54 -11.30 -8.99
N LEU A 456 -2.78 -11.76 -8.94
CA LEU A 456 -3.45 -12.44 -10.04
C LEU A 456 -4.10 -11.40 -10.96
N ILE A 457 -3.63 -11.33 -12.20
CA ILE A 457 -4.15 -10.39 -13.20
C ILE A 457 -5.47 -10.87 -13.79
N GLY A 458 -6.23 -9.95 -14.41
CA GLY A 458 -7.53 -10.24 -15.03
C GLY A 458 -7.54 -11.45 -15.94
N GLY A 459 -6.51 -11.63 -16.76
CA GLY A 459 -6.28 -12.86 -17.53
C GLY A 459 -6.47 -12.71 -19.03
N PRO A 460 -6.53 -13.84 -19.77
CA PRO A 460 -6.60 -13.86 -21.24
C PRO A 460 -8.02 -13.62 -21.78
N ASP A 461 -8.12 -13.50 -23.08
CA ASP A 461 -9.39 -13.55 -23.82
C ASP A 461 -10.02 -14.97 -23.85
N SER A 462 -11.21 -15.10 -24.44
CA SER A 462 -11.95 -16.36 -24.53
C SER A 462 -11.26 -17.46 -25.37
N THR A 463 -10.18 -17.13 -26.07
CA THR A 463 -9.36 -18.07 -26.83
C THR A 463 -8.09 -18.48 -26.10
N GLY A 464 -7.85 -17.91 -24.94
CA GLY A 464 -6.65 -18.14 -24.13
C GLY A 464 -5.47 -17.24 -24.46
N ASN A 465 -5.61 -16.34 -25.45
CA ASN A 465 -4.53 -15.45 -25.82
C ASN A 465 -4.47 -14.23 -24.91
N TYR A 466 -3.25 -13.85 -24.55
CA TYR A 466 -2.96 -12.57 -23.89
C TYR A 466 -2.21 -11.66 -24.86
N GLY A 467 -2.83 -10.54 -25.22
CA GLY A 467 -2.32 -9.60 -26.22
C GLY A 467 -1.40 -8.53 -25.63
N SER A 468 -1.01 -7.57 -26.46
CA SER A 468 -0.33 -6.35 -26.00
C SER A 468 -1.38 -5.38 -25.46
N TYR A 469 -1.79 -5.60 -24.20
CA TYR A 469 -2.78 -4.77 -23.53
C TYR A 469 -2.15 -3.52 -22.96
N LYS A 470 -2.96 -2.45 -22.88
CA LYS A 470 -2.62 -1.17 -22.30
C LYS A 470 -3.18 -1.07 -20.88
N VAL A 471 -2.76 -0.06 -20.13
CA VAL A 471 -3.32 0.24 -18.81
C VAL A 471 -4.84 0.35 -18.83
N ALA A 472 -5.40 0.96 -19.89
CA ALA A 472 -6.84 1.14 -20.04
C ALA A 472 -7.61 -0.14 -20.41
N ASP A 473 -6.93 -1.23 -20.75
CA ASP A 473 -7.55 -2.54 -21.01
C ASP A 473 -7.77 -3.31 -19.70
N PHE A 474 -8.35 -2.63 -18.70
CA PHE A 474 -8.50 -3.07 -17.31
C PHE A 474 -9.16 -4.45 -17.17
N GLN A 475 -10.02 -4.88 -18.09
CA GLN A 475 -10.60 -6.23 -18.09
C GLN A 475 -9.55 -7.33 -18.05
N TYR A 476 -8.36 -7.09 -18.59
CA TYR A 476 -7.24 -8.01 -18.70
C TYR A 476 -6.08 -7.66 -17.77
N THR A 477 -5.85 -6.35 -17.54
CA THR A 477 -4.67 -5.82 -16.85
C THR A 477 -4.91 -5.44 -15.40
N GLU A 478 -6.17 -5.43 -14.94
CA GLU A 478 -6.52 -5.15 -13.55
C GLU A 478 -6.10 -6.29 -12.62
N VAL A 479 -5.80 -5.90 -11.40
CA VAL A 479 -5.60 -6.77 -10.23
C VAL A 479 -6.51 -6.26 -9.12
N ALA A 480 -7.03 -7.15 -8.28
CA ALA A 480 -7.93 -6.77 -7.20
C ALA A 480 -7.85 -7.77 -6.04
N ILE A 481 -8.22 -7.33 -4.84
CA ILE A 481 -8.19 -8.18 -3.64
C ILE A 481 -9.15 -9.38 -3.78
N ASP A 482 -10.27 -9.20 -4.47
CA ASP A 482 -11.21 -10.29 -4.76
C ASP A 482 -10.66 -11.30 -5.79
N TYR A 483 -9.84 -10.85 -6.76
CA TYR A 483 -9.18 -11.74 -7.72
C TYR A 483 -8.25 -12.72 -7.01
N ASN A 484 -7.48 -12.21 -6.05
CA ASN A 484 -6.55 -13.01 -5.27
C ASN A 484 -7.22 -13.90 -4.22
N ALA A 485 -8.45 -13.62 -3.78
CA ALA A 485 -9.05 -14.29 -2.63
C ALA A 485 -9.21 -15.80 -2.83
N GLY A 486 -9.90 -16.22 -3.89
CA GLY A 486 -10.10 -17.63 -4.21
C GLY A 486 -8.82 -18.33 -4.64
N TYR A 487 -7.96 -17.62 -5.38
CA TYR A 487 -6.62 -18.09 -5.73
C TYR A 487 -5.78 -18.40 -4.48
N THR A 488 -5.76 -17.49 -3.50
CA THR A 488 -5.02 -17.67 -2.24
C THR A 488 -5.55 -18.85 -1.43
N ALA A 489 -6.87 -19.01 -1.34
CA ALA A 489 -7.47 -20.16 -0.68
C ALA A 489 -7.10 -21.48 -1.38
N ALA A 490 -7.13 -21.51 -2.73
CA ALA A 490 -6.72 -22.69 -3.51
C ALA A 490 -5.23 -23.03 -3.32
N LEU A 491 -4.36 -22.04 -3.15
CA LEU A 491 -2.93 -22.27 -2.86
C LEU A 491 -2.73 -23.03 -1.54
N CYS A 492 -3.55 -22.78 -0.52
CA CYS A 492 -3.47 -23.53 0.74
C CYS A 492 -3.72 -25.03 0.51
N ALA A 493 -4.70 -25.39 -0.33
CA ALA A 493 -4.94 -26.78 -0.72
C ALA A 493 -3.80 -27.37 -1.56
N MET A 494 -3.25 -26.59 -2.51
CA MET A 494 -2.11 -27.02 -3.32
C MET A 494 -0.86 -27.27 -2.47
N ILE A 495 -0.66 -26.47 -1.42
CA ILE A 495 0.44 -26.65 -0.47
C ILE A 495 0.27 -27.92 0.38
N ASP A 496 -0.95 -28.22 0.81
CA ASP A 496 -1.24 -29.46 1.54
C ASP A 496 -0.92 -30.69 0.69
N GLU A 497 -1.30 -30.66 -0.58
CA GLU A 497 -1.11 -31.79 -1.50
C GLU A 497 0.35 -31.91 -1.99
N TYR A 498 0.99 -30.78 -2.36
CA TYR A 498 2.27 -30.79 -3.07
C TYR A 498 3.45 -30.21 -2.29
N GLY A 499 3.21 -29.40 -1.26
CA GLY A 499 4.24 -28.68 -0.52
C GLY A 499 4.89 -27.55 -1.35
N GLY A 500 6.13 -27.29 -1.05
CA GLY A 500 6.96 -26.26 -1.64
C GLY A 500 7.92 -25.66 -0.63
N GLU A 501 8.63 -24.59 -1.02
CA GLU A 501 9.60 -23.90 -0.16
C GLU A 501 9.39 -22.38 -0.22
N MET A 502 9.44 -21.73 0.94
CA MET A 502 9.41 -20.29 1.07
C MET A 502 10.73 -19.68 0.57
N LEU A 503 10.68 -18.56 -0.12
CA LEU A 503 11.86 -17.78 -0.45
C LEU A 503 12.41 -17.10 0.82
N THR A 504 13.68 -17.33 1.10
CA THR A 504 14.35 -16.80 2.31
C THR A 504 14.82 -15.35 2.17
N ASP A 505 14.93 -14.87 0.93
CA ASP A 505 15.44 -13.56 0.56
C ASP A 505 14.38 -12.68 -0.16
N PHE A 506 13.12 -12.94 0.08
CA PHE A 506 12.00 -12.19 -0.47
C PHE A 506 11.28 -11.41 0.65
N PRO A 507 10.85 -10.16 0.40
CA PRO A 507 11.15 -9.36 -0.81
C PRO A 507 12.58 -8.79 -0.80
N GLN A 508 13.15 -8.59 -2.00
CA GLN A 508 14.39 -7.86 -2.15
C GLN A 508 14.10 -6.35 -2.24
N PRO A 509 14.97 -5.48 -1.68
CA PRO A 509 14.91 -4.06 -1.95
C PRO A 509 15.02 -3.79 -3.45
N GLU A 510 14.12 -2.98 -3.98
CA GLU A 510 14.19 -2.53 -5.37
C GLU A 510 15.23 -1.41 -5.53
N THR A 511 15.88 -1.39 -6.67
CA THR A 511 16.70 -0.26 -7.09
C THR A 511 15.84 0.66 -7.97
N PRO A 512 15.78 1.98 -7.69
CA PRO A 512 15.07 2.90 -8.55
C PRO A 512 15.46 2.78 -10.01
N LYS A 513 14.48 2.65 -10.90
CA LYS A 513 14.69 2.50 -12.35
C LYS A 513 15.07 3.81 -13.02
N TRP A 514 14.79 4.94 -12.36
CA TRP A 514 15.13 6.29 -12.82
C TRP A 514 15.62 7.16 -11.67
N ALA A 515 16.23 8.29 -11.99
CA ALA A 515 16.56 9.30 -10.99
C ALA A 515 15.28 9.93 -10.44
N GLU A 516 15.07 9.84 -9.14
CA GLU A 516 13.90 10.38 -8.45
C GLU A 516 13.93 11.92 -8.36
N TRP A 517 15.13 12.50 -8.35
CA TRP A 517 15.36 13.94 -8.29
C TRP A 517 16.14 14.41 -9.50
N LYS A 518 15.75 15.56 -10.07
CA LYS A 518 16.39 16.09 -11.28
C LYS A 518 16.36 17.61 -11.27
N ILE A 519 17.39 18.23 -11.86
CA ILE A 519 17.36 19.64 -12.22
C ILE A 519 17.47 19.78 -13.73
N GLY A 520 16.44 20.35 -14.36
CA GLY A 520 16.51 20.84 -15.72
C GLY A 520 16.86 22.33 -15.71
N ALA A 521 17.77 22.77 -16.55
CA ALA A 521 18.18 24.17 -16.61
C ALA A 521 18.42 24.64 -18.05
N VAL A 522 17.97 25.87 -18.35
CA VAL A 522 18.24 26.57 -19.64
C VAL A 522 18.64 28.00 -19.39
N LEU A 523 19.40 28.57 -20.33
CA LEU A 523 19.76 29.99 -20.32
C LEU A 523 18.52 30.81 -20.69
N ASN A 524 18.03 31.61 -19.75
CA ASN A 524 16.91 32.53 -20.01
C ASN A 524 17.40 33.88 -20.61
N GLY A 525 18.61 34.31 -20.24
CA GLY A 525 19.25 35.48 -20.79
C GLY A 525 20.66 35.68 -20.24
N SER A 526 21.50 36.42 -21.01
CA SER A 526 22.83 36.79 -20.55
C SER A 526 23.22 38.15 -21.15
N GLY A 527 24.14 38.83 -20.48
CA GLY A 527 24.67 40.09 -20.91
C GLY A 527 26.03 40.40 -20.30
N ASP A 528 26.59 41.58 -20.59
CA ASP A 528 27.92 42.02 -20.11
C ASP A 528 28.00 42.10 -18.56
N SER A 529 26.85 42.02 -17.83
CA SER A 529 26.75 42.20 -16.38
C SER A 529 25.82 41.19 -15.68
N TYR A 530 25.31 40.17 -16.38
CA TYR A 530 24.39 39.21 -15.76
C TYR A 530 24.30 37.90 -16.51
N THR A 531 23.92 36.86 -15.73
CA THR A 531 23.43 35.57 -16.21
C THR A 531 22.06 35.31 -15.61
N GLU A 532 21.08 34.93 -16.42
CA GLU A 532 19.74 34.60 -15.98
C GLU A 532 19.39 33.16 -16.39
N ILE A 533 19.06 32.37 -15.42
CA ILE A 533 18.75 30.93 -15.53
C ILE A 533 17.26 30.71 -15.34
N LYS A 534 16.70 29.79 -16.11
CA LYS A 534 15.40 29.16 -15.85
C LYS A 534 15.65 27.73 -15.51
N ALA A 535 15.28 27.31 -14.31
CA ALA A 535 15.48 25.95 -13.82
C ALA A 535 14.18 25.33 -13.34
N TRP A 536 14.06 24.01 -13.50
CA TRP A 536 13.06 23.15 -12.90
C TRP A 536 13.71 22.24 -11.88
N ALA A 537 13.25 22.30 -10.63
CA ALA A 537 13.44 21.25 -9.64
C ALA A 537 12.32 20.24 -9.78
N MET A 538 12.64 18.96 -9.92
CA MET A 538 11.68 17.90 -10.21
C MET A 538 11.72 16.80 -9.14
N ASN A 539 10.53 16.32 -8.75
CA ASN A 539 10.30 15.19 -7.85
C ASN A 539 9.59 14.07 -8.62
N HIS A 540 10.29 12.96 -8.88
CA HIS A 540 9.77 11.75 -9.51
C HIS A 540 9.90 10.55 -8.58
N THR A 541 9.76 10.79 -7.26
CA THR A 541 9.89 9.72 -6.26
C THR A 541 8.80 8.67 -6.41
N ALA A 542 9.21 7.40 -6.29
CA ALA A 542 8.32 6.24 -6.36
C ALA A 542 8.73 5.11 -5.38
N TRP A 543 9.90 5.21 -4.71
CA TRP A 543 10.44 4.20 -3.79
C TRP A 543 10.59 4.67 -2.33
N PRO A 544 9.50 4.99 -1.63
CA PRO A 544 8.13 5.29 -2.03
C PRO A 544 7.96 6.68 -2.63
N ALA A 545 6.79 6.93 -3.22
CA ALA A 545 6.37 8.27 -3.61
C ALA A 545 6.24 9.17 -2.38
N ARG A 546 6.70 10.43 -2.45
CA ARG A 546 6.68 11.34 -1.30
C ARG A 546 6.51 12.79 -1.68
N VAL A 547 5.68 13.48 -0.90
CA VAL A 547 5.63 14.94 -0.90
C VAL A 547 6.87 15.44 -0.18
N GLN A 548 7.71 16.23 -0.85
CA GLN A 548 8.96 16.66 -0.27
C GLN A 548 8.96 18.16 0.04
N LYS A 549 9.23 18.46 1.29
CA LYS A 549 9.61 19.78 1.84
C LYS A 549 11.14 19.83 1.99
N ASP A 550 11.68 20.97 2.36
CA ASP A 550 13.12 21.16 2.63
C ASP A 550 14.03 20.75 1.45
N ILE A 551 13.66 21.26 0.27
CA ILE A 551 14.42 21.11 -0.95
C ILE A 551 15.20 22.40 -1.18
N ARG A 552 16.46 22.29 -1.58
CA ARG A 552 17.25 23.38 -2.13
C ARG A 552 18.10 22.92 -3.29
N TYR A 553 18.45 23.84 -4.19
CA TYR A 553 19.43 23.58 -5.23
C TYR A 553 20.34 24.79 -5.46
N ASN A 554 21.56 24.53 -5.95
CA ASN A 554 22.60 25.50 -6.12
C ASN A 554 23.02 25.67 -7.59
N TYR A 555 23.28 26.90 -7.98
CA TYR A 555 23.96 27.31 -9.20
C TYR A 555 25.32 27.87 -8.83
N TYR A 556 26.41 27.23 -9.24
CA TYR A 556 27.77 27.62 -8.93
C TYR A 556 28.39 28.51 -10.03
N PHE A 557 29.02 29.61 -9.61
CA PHE A 557 29.66 30.54 -10.50
C PHE A 557 31.04 31.03 -9.98
N ASN A 558 31.92 31.42 -10.87
CA ASN A 558 33.26 31.91 -10.56
C ASN A 558 33.27 33.44 -10.47
N VAL A 559 34.10 33.99 -9.62
CA VAL A 559 34.21 35.45 -9.44
C VAL A 559 35.62 35.99 -9.75
N SER A 560 36.48 35.20 -10.39
CA SER A 560 37.86 35.62 -10.68
C SER A 560 37.93 36.89 -11.54
N GLU A 561 37.17 36.99 -12.61
CA GLU A 561 37.13 38.17 -13.51
C GLU A 561 36.57 39.42 -12.81
N LEU A 562 35.65 39.23 -11.86
CA LEU A 562 35.14 40.32 -11.02
C LEU A 562 36.26 40.89 -10.13
N LEU A 563 37.00 40.02 -9.45
CA LEU A 563 38.09 40.39 -8.56
C LEU A 563 39.29 40.98 -9.35
N ASP A 564 39.61 40.43 -10.53
CA ASP A 564 40.64 40.96 -11.45
C ASP A 564 40.29 42.35 -11.98
N ALA A 565 39.00 42.64 -12.11
CA ALA A 565 38.50 43.97 -12.44
C ALA A 565 38.57 44.95 -11.25
N GLY A 566 39.00 44.48 -10.06
CA GLY A 566 39.08 45.29 -8.84
C GLY A 566 37.73 45.57 -8.19
N LEU A 567 36.74 44.70 -8.43
CA LEU A 567 35.41 44.76 -7.87
C LEU A 567 35.32 43.81 -6.66
N SER A 568 34.22 43.90 -5.92
CA SER A 568 33.98 43.10 -4.71
C SER A 568 32.76 42.18 -4.90
N VAL A 569 32.81 41.01 -4.31
CA VAL A 569 31.67 40.04 -4.27
C VAL A 569 30.40 40.67 -3.71
N ASP A 570 30.52 41.63 -2.77
CA ASP A 570 29.37 42.36 -2.21
C ASP A 570 28.54 43.12 -3.25
N GLN A 571 29.09 43.30 -4.45
CA GLN A 571 28.39 43.96 -5.55
C GLN A 571 27.55 43.02 -6.40
N ILE A 572 27.70 41.71 -6.17
CA ILE A 572 26.88 40.71 -6.84
C ILE A 572 25.48 40.72 -6.21
N LYS A 573 24.46 40.73 -7.07
CA LYS A 573 23.08 40.59 -6.69
C LYS A 573 22.53 39.28 -7.24
N VAL A 574 21.95 38.48 -6.35
CA VAL A 574 21.20 37.27 -6.69
C VAL A 574 19.71 37.51 -6.41
N GLU A 575 18.85 37.32 -7.40
CA GLU A 575 17.44 37.62 -7.24
C GLU A 575 16.53 36.73 -8.10
N ALA A 576 15.35 36.39 -7.59
CA ALA A 576 14.29 35.78 -8.39
C ALA A 576 13.77 36.81 -9.42
N LYS A 577 13.52 36.35 -10.65
CA LYS A 577 12.91 37.16 -11.72
C LYS A 577 11.45 36.72 -11.99
N SER A 578 11.21 35.41 -12.03
CA SER A 578 9.90 34.84 -12.20
C SER A 578 9.87 33.44 -11.58
N GLN A 579 8.72 33.03 -11.10
CA GLN A 579 8.53 31.70 -10.57
C GLN A 579 7.15 31.19 -11.01
N GLN A 580 7.06 29.92 -11.35
CA GLN A 580 5.82 29.27 -11.75
C GLN A 580 5.62 28.02 -10.90
N TYR A 581 4.44 27.89 -10.37
CA TYR A 581 4.00 26.72 -9.60
C TYR A 581 2.55 26.40 -9.96
N SER A 582 2.15 25.13 -9.95
CA SER A 582 0.79 24.74 -10.31
C SER A 582 -0.16 24.68 -9.12
N ALA A 583 0.35 24.45 -7.93
CA ALA A 583 -0.45 24.36 -6.72
C ALA A 583 -0.01 25.38 -5.67
N GLY A 584 -0.96 25.98 -4.96
CA GLY A 584 -0.70 27.03 -3.97
C GLY A 584 0.30 26.65 -2.87
N GLN A 585 0.39 25.36 -2.57
CA GLN A 585 1.29 24.82 -1.54
C GLN A 585 2.73 24.56 -2.05
N GLN A 586 2.99 24.60 -3.34
CA GLN A 586 4.36 24.68 -3.86
C GLN A 586 4.96 26.03 -3.50
N GLY A 587 4.23 27.12 -3.73
CA GLY A 587 4.62 28.50 -3.40
C GLY A 587 5.87 28.96 -4.11
N PHE A 588 6.35 30.15 -3.75
CA PHE A 588 7.59 30.67 -4.28
C PHE A 588 8.80 30.22 -3.47
N ALA A 589 9.85 29.77 -4.14
CA ALA A 589 11.14 29.52 -3.50
C ALA A 589 11.82 30.82 -3.06
N THR A 590 12.64 30.74 -2.04
CA THR A 590 13.57 31.81 -1.65
C THR A 590 14.82 31.71 -2.52
N VAL A 591 15.23 32.80 -3.13
CA VAL A 591 16.46 32.89 -3.92
C VAL A 591 17.45 33.78 -3.18
N SER A 592 18.62 33.24 -2.85
CA SER A 592 19.64 33.92 -2.03
C SER A 592 21.06 33.74 -2.60
N GLY A 593 21.99 34.57 -2.13
CA GLY A 593 23.39 34.55 -2.50
C GLY A 593 23.94 35.98 -2.74
N PRO A 594 25.24 36.10 -3.10
CA PRO A 594 26.19 35.03 -3.35
C PRO A 594 26.67 34.37 -2.04
N HIS A 595 26.74 33.02 -2.03
CA HIS A 595 27.30 32.26 -0.93
C HIS A 595 28.66 31.69 -1.34
N LEU A 596 29.66 31.75 -0.44
CA LEU A 596 30.99 31.16 -0.71
C LEU A 596 30.85 29.63 -0.71
N TYR A 597 31.41 28.99 -1.73
CA TYR A 597 31.54 27.54 -1.75
C TYR A 597 32.83 27.12 -1.03
N GLU A 598 32.69 26.50 0.12
CA GLU A 598 33.83 26.14 0.98
C GLU A 598 34.67 24.97 0.42
N GLY A 599 34.15 24.20 -0.54
CA GLY A 599 34.88 23.12 -1.24
C GLY A 599 35.94 23.64 -2.24
N ASP A 600 35.95 24.91 -2.56
CA ASP A 600 36.98 25.54 -3.42
C ASP A 600 38.08 26.23 -2.59
N PRO A 601 39.29 25.64 -2.45
CA PRO A 601 40.39 26.26 -1.72
C PRO A 601 40.87 27.59 -2.28
N SER A 602 40.56 27.92 -3.53
CA SER A 602 40.91 29.21 -4.14
C SER A 602 40.03 30.34 -3.61
N GLY A 603 38.83 30.03 -3.08
CA GLY A 603 37.83 31.01 -2.64
C GLY A 603 37.21 31.81 -3.78
N MET A 604 37.31 31.33 -5.05
CA MET A 604 36.77 31.98 -6.22
C MET A 604 35.37 31.47 -6.62
N THR A 605 34.94 30.34 -6.09
CA THR A 605 33.66 29.75 -6.40
C THR A 605 32.60 30.18 -5.40
N TYR A 606 31.49 30.70 -5.89
CA TYR A 606 30.32 31.09 -5.13
C TYR A 606 29.09 30.40 -5.73
N TYR A 607 27.96 30.41 -4.97
CA TYR A 607 26.72 29.90 -5.51
C TYR A 607 25.51 30.78 -5.19
N ALA A 608 24.51 30.70 -6.05
CA ALA A 608 23.15 31.11 -5.82
C ALA A 608 22.37 29.94 -5.32
N GLU A 609 21.64 30.11 -4.23
CA GLU A 609 20.77 29.08 -3.63
C GLU A 609 19.32 29.38 -3.95
N VAL A 610 18.60 28.35 -4.38
CA VAL A 610 17.14 28.35 -4.50
C VAL A 610 16.60 27.34 -3.50
N LYS A 611 15.79 27.81 -2.53
CA LYS A 611 15.35 27.02 -1.40
C LYS A 611 13.83 27.08 -1.22
N PHE A 612 13.22 25.93 -1.00
CA PHE A 612 11.80 25.80 -0.68
C PHE A 612 11.64 25.75 0.84
N GLU A 613 10.99 26.75 1.41
CA GLU A 613 10.82 26.96 2.85
C GLU A 613 9.34 27.14 3.21
N ASP A 614 9.04 27.30 4.51
CA ASP A 614 7.71 27.64 5.03
C ASP A 614 6.61 26.62 4.64
N GLY A 615 6.95 25.33 4.65
CA GLY A 615 6.01 24.25 4.32
C GLY A 615 5.73 24.09 2.83
N ARG A 616 6.45 24.80 1.94
CA ARG A 616 6.37 24.59 0.50
C ARG A 616 6.89 23.21 0.13
N ALA A 617 6.26 22.59 -0.84
CA ALA A 617 6.59 21.23 -1.22
C ALA A 617 6.46 21.00 -2.73
N ILE A 618 7.28 20.09 -3.24
CA ILE A 618 7.13 19.53 -4.59
C ILE A 618 6.65 18.08 -4.39
N GLN A 619 5.57 17.69 -5.08
CA GLN A 619 4.98 16.38 -4.96
C GLN A 619 4.97 15.66 -6.31
N PRO A 620 5.20 14.34 -6.36
CA PRO A 620 5.28 13.60 -7.61
C PRO A 620 3.89 13.28 -8.17
N THR A 621 3.09 14.32 -8.51
CA THR A 621 1.74 14.14 -9.05
C THR A 621 1.49 15.05 -10.23
N GLY A 622 0.57 14.63 -11.10
CA GLY A 622 0.03 15.42 -12.17
C GLY A 622 1.04 15.94 -13.19
N GLN A 623 0.56 16.81 -14.06
CA GLN A 623 1.31 17.33 -15.18
C GLN A 623 2.41 18.33 -14.76
N SER A 624 2.20 19.08 -13.68
CA SER A 624 3.11 20.16 -13.28
C SER A 624 3.40 20.25 -11.78
N GLU A 625 2.69 19.53 -10.94
CA GLU A 625 2.92 19.54 -9.48
C GLU A 625 4.24 18.85 -9.11
N HIS A 626 4.76 17.97 -10.00
CA HIS A 626 6.03 17.27 -9.81
C HIS A 626 7.26 18.14 -10.02
N ARG A 627 7.08 19.40 -10.46
CA ARG A 627 8.16 20.34 -10.76
C ARG A 627 7.83 21.75 -10.31
N ASP A 628 8.86 22.52 -10.03
CA ASP A 628 8.73 23.96 -9.76
C ASP A 628 9.74 24.75 -10.60
N GLU A 629 9.25 25.79 -11.32
CA GLU A 629 10.05 26.63 -12.18
C GLU A 629 10.49 27.90 -11.46
N VAL A 630 11.79 28.10 -11.35
CA VAL A 630 12.38 29.35 -10.86
C VAL A 630 13.26 29.97 -11.91
N GLN A 631 12.98 31.22 -12.26
CA GLN A 631 13.86 32.05 -13.04
C GLN A 631 14.61 32.99 -12.09
N PHE A 632 15.91 32.91 -12.08
CA PHE A 632 16.76 33.74 -11.22
C PHE A 632 17.92 34.32 -11.98
N ARG A 633 18.43 35.46 -11.49
CA ARG A 633 19.54 36.20 -12.10
C ARG A 633 20.65 36.40 -11.08
N VAL A 634 21.89 36.18 -11.56
CA VAL A 634 23.13 36.60 -10.91
C VAL A 634 23.64 37.79 -11.73
N SER A 635 23.89 38.90 -11.09
CA SER A 635 24.25 40.15 -11.82
C SER A 635 25.15 41.06 -10.99
N ILE A 636 25.86 41.90 -11.69
CA ILE A 636 26.58 43.06 -11.14
C ILE A 636 25.97 44.37 -11.70
N PRO A 637 26.14 45.52 -11.05
CA PRO A 637 25.69 46.78 -11.60
C PRO A 637 26.39 47.07 -12.93
N ASP A 638 25.71 47.67 -13.93
CA ASP A 638 26.31 48.04 -15.24
C ASP A 638 27.40 49.07 -15.12
N ALA A 639 27.43 49.83 -14.03
CA ALA A 639 28.49 50.78 -13.72
C ALA A 639 28.65 50.96 -12.21
N ILE A 640 29.87 51.16 -11.73
CA ILE A 640 30.23 51.45 -10.35
C ILE A 640 31.09 52.72 -10.32
N ASP A 641 30.71 53.70 -9.50
CA ASP A 641 31.35 55.03 -9.44
C ASP A 641 31.50 55.73 -10.81
N GLY A 642 30.48 55.50 -11.69
CA GLY A 642 30.44 56.04 -13.02
C GLY A 642 31.33 55.34 -14.07
N LYS A 643 32.00 54.25 -13.69
CA LYS A 643 32.80 53.40 -14.59
C LYS A 643 31.99 52.17 -15.03
N PRO A 644 31.91 51.88 -16.33
CA PRO A 644 31.27 50.66 -16.80
C PRO A 644 31.96 49.42 -16.26
N THR A 645 31.15 48.36 -15.88
CA THR A 645 31.62 47.08 -15.39
C THR A 645 31.76 46.03 -16.50
N LYS A 646 31.61 46.42 -17.74
CA LYS A 646 31.73 45.55 -18.90
C LYS A 646 33.07 44.79 -18.91
N GLY A 647 32.99 43.44 -19.02
CA GLY A 647 34.18 42.58 -19.00
C GLY A 647 34.55 42.09 -17.58
N ALA A 648 33.82 42.50 -16.54
CA ALA A 648 33.96 42.00 -15.18
C ALA A 648 32.95 40.87 -14.85
N TRP A 649 32.25 40.35 -15.85
CA TRP A 649 31.32 39.24 -15.75
C TRP A 649 31.48 38.32 -16.97
N ASP A 650 31.88 37.09 -16.75
CA ASP A 650 32.06 36.07 -17.79
C ASP A 650 31.53 34.69 -17.28
N PRO A 651 30.31 34.29 -17.63
CA PRO A 651 29.77 33.03 -17.18
C PRO A 651 30.41 31.76 -17.80
N SER A 652 31.29 31.92 -18.76
CA SER A 652 31.89 30.78 -19.46
C SER A 652 32.83 29.94 -18.59
N ASN A 653 33.27 30.47 -17.45
CA ASN A 653 34.10 29.80 -16.46
C ASN A 653 33.27 29.30 -15.23
N ASP A 654 31.95 29.56 -15.24
CA ASP A 654 31.06 29.10 -14.18
C ASP A 654 30.79 27.60 -14.29
N TRP A 655 30.94 26.87 -13.18
CA TRP A 655 30.71 25.44 -13.14
C TRP A 655 29.30 25.03 -13.64
N SER A 656 28.26 25.70 -13.15
CA SER A 656 26.88 25.37 -13.50
C SER A 656 26.44 25.97 -14.87
N TYR A 657 27.24 26.81 -15.50
CA TYR A 657 26.92 27.35 -16.83
C TYR A 657 27.17 26.33 -17.95
N GLU A 658 28.05 25.35 -17.71
CA GLU A 658 28.33 24.29 -18.68
C GLU A 658 27.04 23.49 -18.99
N GLY A 659 26.73 23.41 -20.27
CA GLY A 659 25.54 22.73 -20.77
C GLY A 659 24.24 23.53 -20.67
N VAL A 660 24.25 24.77 -20.19
CA VAL A 660 23.07 25.63 -20.15
C VAL A 660 22.94 26.38 -21.50
N GLU A 661 21.89 26.07 -22.25
CA GLU A 661 21.66 26.64 -23.58
C GLU A 661 20.25 27.22 -23.72
N ALA A 662 20.10 28.37 -24.35
CA ALA A 662 18.81 29.04 -24.58
C ALA A 662 17.86 28.25 -25.52
N THR A 663 18.43 27.34 -26.32
CA THR A 663 17.69 26.56 -27.33
C THR A 663 17.15 25.24 -26.80
N LYS A 664 17.52 24.82 -25.59
CA LYS A 664 17.03 23.58 -25.00
C LYS A 664 15.60 23.75 -24.47
N ASP A 665 14.82 22.70 -24.60
CA ASP A 665 13.51 22.61 -23.99
C ASP A 665 13.63 22.00 -22.57
N LEU A 666 13.12 22.68 -21.56
CA LEU A 666 13.11 22.21 -20.19
C LEU A 666 12.37 20.87 -20.00
N LYS A 667 11.43 20.56 -20.87
CA LYS A 667 10.72 19.28 -20.89
C LYS A 667 11.58 18.11 -21.38
N SER A 668 12.69 18.40 -22.01
CA SER A 668 13.58 17.41 -22.62
C SER A 668 14.69 17.02 -21.65
N GLU A 669 15.05 15.74 -21.61
CA GLU A 669 16.23 15.24 -20.89
C GLU A 669 17.53 15.96 -21.26
N ALA A 670 17.60 16.57 -22.46
CA ALA A 670 18.73 17.37 -22.88
C ALA A 670 18.93 18.62 -22.00
N SER A 671 17.93 19.05 -21.23
CA SER A 671 18.01 20.16 -20.27
C SER A 671 18.57 19.72 -18.91
N TYR A 672 18.59 18.40 -18.60
CA TYR A 672 19.06 17.91 -17.32
C TYR A 672 20.53 18.24 -17.14
N ASN A 673 20.84 18.93 -16.04
CA ASN A 673 22.18 19.47 -15.81
C ASN A 673 22.76 18.93 -14.50
N GLN A 674 23.85 18.18 -14.61
CA GLN A 674 24.57 17.60 -13.47
C GLN A 674 25.46 18.61 -12.73
N HIS A 675 25.69 19.80 -13.27
CA HIS A 675 26.46 20.86 -12.60
C HIS A 675 25.58 21.77 -11.72
N PHE A 676 24.28 21.51 -11.64
CA PHE A 676 23.41 21.98 -10.58
C PHE A 676 23.29 20.89 -9.52
N THR A 677 23.46 21.25 -8.26
CA THR A 677 23.28 20.30 -7.17
C THR A 677 21.94 20.49 -6.50
N MET A 678 21.27 19.40 -6.16
CA MET A 678 20.01 19.41 -5.41
C MET A 678 20.16 18.65 -4.11
N TYR A 679 19.64 19.22 -3.05
CA TYR A 679 19.67 18.65 -1.70
C TYR A 679 18.23 18.50 -1.18
N VAL A 680 18.01 17.36 -0.56
CA VAL A 680 16.77 17.04 0.16
C VAL A 680 17.16 16.74 1.60
N ASN A 681 16.59 17.48 2.56
CA ASN A 681 16.96 17.37 3.97
C ASN A 681 18.51 17.47 4.17
N ASP A 682 19.15 18.41 3.46
CA ASP A 682 20.60 18.61 3.41
C ASP A 682 21.45 17.45 2.87
N ILE A 683 20.82 16.41 2.30
CA ILE A 683 21.52 15.31 1.61
C ILE A 683 21.57 15.63 0.12
N LEU A 684 22.78 15.57 -0.47
CA LEU A 684 22.97 15.70 -1.91
C LEU A 684 22.30 14.52 -2.64
N VAL A 685 21.31 14.79 -3.50
CA VAL A 685 20.51 13.77 -4.22
C VAL A 685 20.65 13.84 -5.73
N TRP A 686 21.11 14.97 -6.26
CA TRP A 686 21.33 15.18 -7.69
C TRP A 686 22.53 16.08 -7.93
N GLY A 687 23.26 15.80 -9.01
CA GLY A 687 24.33 16.64 -9.53
C GLY A 687 25.71 16.35 -8.94
N GLU A 688 26.66 17.18 -9.35
CA GLU A 688 28.08 17.13 -8.96
C GLU A 688 28.53 18.52 -8.49
N GLU A 689 29.09 18.59 -7.29
CA GLU A 689 29.67 19.83 -6.79
C GLU A 689 31.00 20.17 -7.52
N PRO A 690 31.44 21.43 -7.50
CA PRO A 690 32.67 21.83 -8.19
C PRO A 690 33.94 21.07 -7.75
N ASP A 691 33.97 20.49 -6.57
CA ASP A 691 35.07 19.65 -6.05
C ASP A 691 34.97 18.17 -6.45
N GLY A 692 33.95 17.79 -7.22
CA GLY A 692 33.71 16.44 -7.67
C GLY A 692 32.83 15.60 -6.72
N THR A 693 32.28 16.19 -5.64
CA THR A 693 31.37 15.50 -4.73
C THR A 693 30.06 15.16 -5.46
N LYS A 694 29.61 13.91 -5.32
CA LYS A 694 28.39 13.36 -5.93
C LYS A 694 27.48 12.72 -4.89
N PRO A 695 26.22 12.45 -5.18
CA PRO A 695 25.35 11.67 -4.30
C PRO A 695 26.00 10.35 -3.89
N THR A 696 26.10 10.10 -2.60
CA THR A 696 26.73 8.88 -2.02
C THR A 696 25.74 7.82 -1.61
N LYS A 697 24.46 8.19 -1.51
CA LYS A 697 23.34 7.31 -1.22
C LYS A 697 22.45 7.21 -2.44
N SER A 698 21.72 6.10 -2.58
CA SER A 698 20.66 6.03 -3.57
C SER A 698 19.59 7.06 -3.19
N ASP A 699 18.93 7.64 -4.19
CA ASP A 699 17.89 8.63 -3.97
C ASP A 699 16.74 8.04 -3.11
N ALA A 700 16.48 6.74 -3.23
CA ALA A 700 15.49 6.01 -2.45
C ALA A 700 15.80 5.91 -0.94
N GLU A 701 17.07 6.12 -0.53
CA GLU A 701 17.46 6.14 0.89
C GLU A 701 17.15 7.48 1.57
N VAL A 702 16.87 8.52 0.81
CA VAL A 702 16.45 9.82 1.36
C VAL A 702 15.00 9.69 1.81
N LYS A 703 14.81 9.22 3.05
CA LYS A 703 13.47 9.18 3.63
C LYS A 703 12.89 10.59 3.76
N PRO A 704 11.58 10.78 3.55
CA PRO A 704 10.95 12.06 3.82
C PRO A 704 11.26 12.47 5.25
N SER A 705 11.44 13.77 5.51
CA SER A 705 11.22 14.29 6.83
C SER A 705 9.71 14.10 7.09
N GLN A 706 9.33 12.98 7.62
CA GLN A 706 8.13 12.92 8.45
C GLN A 706 8.38 13.99 9.50
N GLY A 707 7.52 15.01 9.56
CA GLY A 707 7.61 16.03 10.58
C GLY A 707 7.84 15.25 11.88
N SER A 708 8.89 15.61 12.61
CA SER A 708 9.43 14.84 13.73
C SER A 708 8.34 14.21 14.58
N THR A 709 7.82 13.11 14.11
CA THR A 709 7.10 12.15 14.90
C THR A 709 8.15 11.14 15.29
N THR A 710 8.70 11.37 16.48
CA THR A 710 9.26 10.28 17.29
C THR A 710 8.32 9.10 17.06
N THR A 711 8.84 8.03 16.50
CA THR A 711 8.10 6.79 16.28
C THR A 711 7.69 6.28 17.66
N SER A 712 6.56 6.73 18.14
CA SER A 712 5.87 6.07 19.22
C SER A 712 5.18 4.89 18.60
N THR A 713 5.79 3.73 18.74
CA THR A 713 5.15 2.44 18.52
C THR A 713 3.94 2.37 19.45
N THR A 714 2.81 2.84 18.98
CA THR A 714 1.56 2.65 19.69
C THR A 714 0.88 1.46 19.06
N THR A 715 1.03 0.31 19.68
CA THR A 715 0.10 -0.80 19.50
C THR A 715 -1.25 -0.27 20.00
N THR A 716 -2.03 0.27 19.08
CA THR A 716 -3.39 0.74 19.40
C THR A 716 -4.27 -0.48 19.52
N THR A 717 -4.31 -1.05 20.71
CA THR A 717 -5.47 -1.86 21.13
C THR A 717 -6.61 -0.88 21.28
N THR A 718 -7.39 -0.70 20.23
CA THR A 718 -8.59 0.15 20.25
C THR A 718 -9.64 -0.58 21.07
N THR A 719 -9.68 -0.31 22.35
CA THR A 719 -10.79 -0.74 23.22
C THR A 719 -11.94 0.25 22.98
N PHE A 720 -12.87 -0.12 22.12
CA PHE A 720 -14.15 0.59 22.02
C PHE A 720 -14.98 0.30 23.27
N THR A 721 -15.01 1.29 24.16
CA THR A 721 -15.94 1.25 25.32
C THR A 721 -17.33 1.60 24.84
N THR A 722 -18.19 0.62 24.72
CA THR A 722 -19.62 0.84 24.48
C THR A 722 -20.22 1.56 25.70
N THR A 723 -20.47 2.87 25.56
CA THR A 723 -21.17 3.64 26.59
C THR A 723 -22.66 3.36 26.48
N THR A 724 -23.13 2.43 27.28
CA THR A 724 -24.58 2.26 27.50
C THR A 724 -25.06 3.45 28.35
N THR A 725 -25.75 4.38 27.73
CA THR A 725 -26.38 5.51 28.41
C THR A 725 -27.61 5.04 29.19
N THR A 726 -27.43 4.77 30.46
CA THR A 726 -28.57 4.65 31.38
C THR A 726 -28.72 6.00 32.10
N SER A 727 -29.71 6.76 31.70
CA SER A 727 -30.09 7.99 32.37
C SER A 727 -30.70 7.69 33.73
N THR A 728 -30.04 8.16 34.79
CA THR A 728 -30.70 8.34 36.09
C THR A 728 -30.23 9.65 36.66
N THR A 729 -31.18 10.55 36.73
CA THR A 729 -31.15 11.83 37.48
C THR A 729 -31.03 11.57 38.98
N THR A 730 -30.10 12.27 39.64
CA THR A 730 -30.42 13.02 40.90
C THR A 730 -29.21 13.77 41.47
N SER A 731 -29.38 15.05 41.56
CA SER A 731 -29.05 16.06 42.57
C SER A 731 -27.71 16.04 43.33
N SER A 732 -27.02 17.14 43.08
CA SER A 732 -26.28 18.05 43.98
C SER A 732 -25.97 17.68 45.41
N SER A 733 -24.71 17.80 45.81
CA SER A 733 -24.36 18.67 46.95
C SER A 733 -22.85 18.98 47.01
N SER A 734 -22.59 20.23 47.17
CA SER A 734 -21.32 20.87 47.44
C SER A 734 -20.77 20.53 48.84
N SER A 735 -19.44 20.43 49.00
CA SER A 735 -18.80 21.10 50.14
C SER A 735 -17.26 21.07 50.04
N SER A 736 -16.74 22.19 50.11
CA SER A 736 -15.52 22.88 50.45
C SER A 736 -14.54 22.23 51.44
N SER A 737 -13.25 22.45 51.13
CA SER A 737 -12.13 22.89 52.00
C SER A 737 -11.63 21.93 53.09
N SER A 738 -10.36 21.67 53.14
CA SER A 738 -9.39 22.56 53.82
C SER A 738 -7.98 21.93 53.91
N SER A 739 -7.03 22.78 53.80
CA SER A 739 -5.62 22.62 54.05
C SER A 739 -5.26 21.96 55.39
N SER A 740 -4.22 21.14 55.44
CA SER A 740 -3.25 21.24 56.54
C SER A 740 -1.90 20.59 56.15
N SER A 741 -0.89 21.40 56.43
CA SER A 741 0.51 21.09 56.46
C SER A 741 0.86 20.05 57.51
N GLY A 742 1.83 19.19 57.23
CA GLY A 742 2.42 18.29 58.20
C GLY A 742 3.63 17.55 57.60
N SER A 743 4.79 18.08 57.96
CA SER A 743 6.11 17.45 57.74
C SER A 743 6.24 16.22 58.63
N ALA A 744 6.74 15.10 58.08
CA ALA A 744 7.73 14.22 58.76
C ALA A 744 8.17 13.10 57.84
N GLY A 745 9.49 12.92 57.72
CA GLY A 745 10.15 11.92 56.90
C GLY A 745 9.86 10.47 57.34
N GLY A 746 9.61 9.66 56.35
CA GLY A 746 9.72 8.21 56.36
C GLY A 746 10.37 7.82 55.05
N SER A 747 11.45 7.04 55.10
CA SER A 747 12.10 6.44 53.95
C SER A 747 11.05 5.55 53.27
N GLU A 748 10.37 6.12 52.25
CA GLU A 748 9.53 5.33 51.38
C GLU A 748 10.43 4.51 50.44
N ASN A 749 10.18 3.20 50.36
CA ASN A 749 10.91 2.32 49.46
C ASN A 749 10.73 2.77 48.01
N ILE A 750 11.83 2.99 47.31
CA ILE A 750 11.81 3.30 45.88
C ILE A 750 11.29 2.07 45.17
N TYR A 751 10.27 2.27 44.35
CA TYR A 751 9.70 1.25 43.50
C TYR A 751 10.05 1.58 42.03
N TYR A 752 11.29 1.24 41.65
CA TYR A 752 11.82 1.61 40.35
C TYR A 752 10.90 1.20 39.17
N GLY A 753 10.67 2.13 38.28
CA GLY A 753 9.85 1.99 37.11
C GLY A 753 8.39 2.49 37.26
N ASP A 754 7.91 2.69 38.49
CA ASP A 754 6.54 3.16 38.80
C ASP A 754 6.52 4.69 38.94
N ALA A 755 6.57 5.40 37.83
CA ALA A 755 6.71 6.84 37.76
C ALA A 755 5.46 7.60 38.22
N ASP A 756 4.29 7.06 38.01
CA ASP A 756 3.00 7.65 38.41
C ASP A 756 2.55 7.25 39.84
N CYS A 757 3.29 6.36 40.46
CA CYS A 757 3.06 5.85 41.81
C CYS A 757 1.75 5.06 41.98
N ASN A 758 1.30 4.38 40.97
CA ASN A 758 0.07 3.54 40.99
C ASN A 758 0.35 2.10 41.42
N LYS A 759 1.61 1.70 41.64
CA LYS A 759 2.10 0.36 42.01
C LYS A 759 2.04 -0.70 40.91
N THR A 760 1.88 -0.28 39.68
CA THR A 760 2.08 -1.11 38.48
C THR A 760 3.16 -0.46 37.64
N ILE A 761 3.90 -1.25 36.86
CA ILE A 761 4.84 -0.71 35.89
C ILE A 761 4.22 -1.02 34.53
N ASP A 762 3.75 0.03 33.88
CA ASP A 762 3.08 -0.07 32.58
C ASP A 762 3.51 1.07 31.64
N ILE A 763 2.82 1.17 30.50
CA ILE A 763 3.15 2.16 29.48
C ILE A 763 2.95 3.61 29.95
N SER A 764 2.11 3.86 30.98
CA SER A 764 1.87 5.18 31.54
C SER A 764 3.13 5.72 32.22
N ASP A 765 3.91 4.84 32.89
CA ASP A 765 5.19 5.19 33.52
C ASP A 765 6.25 5.54 32.48
N VAL A 766 6.29 4.80 31.39
CA VAL A 766 7.19 5.08 30.24
C VAL A 766 6.89 6.46 29.67
N ILE A 767 5.61 6.74 29.42
CA ILE A 767 5.14 8.01 28.87
C ILE A 767 5.48 9.16 29.83
N LEU A 768 5.16 9.00 31.10
CA LEU A 768 5.43 10.04 32.11
C LEU A 768 6.93 10.29 32.24
N THR A 769 7.74 9.24 32.31
CA THR A 769 9.21 9.35 32.39
C THR A 769 9.78 10.02 31.15
N SER A 770 9.32 9.66 29.95
CA SER A 770 9.75 10.26 28.67
C SER A 770 9.39 11.75 28.61
N ARG A 771 8.19 12.13 29.03
CA ARG A 771 7.76 13.54 29.05
C ARG A 771 8.57 14.39 29.99
N ILE A 772 8.93 13.85 31.16
CA ILE A 772 9.80 14.55 32.12
C ILE A 772 11.24 14.63 31.58
N ALA A 773 11.75 13.57 30.96
CA ALA A 773 13.08 13.55 30.35
C ALA A 773 13.23 14.57 29.21
N THR A 774 12.14 14.89 28.53
CA THR A 774 12.10 15.90 27.44
C THR A 774 11.73 17.31 27.92
N GLU A 775 11.70 17.54 29.24
CA GLU A 775 11.36 18.84 29.86
C GLU A 775 9.92 19.33 29.49
N ASP A 776 8.99 18.43 29.26
CA ASP A 776 7.59 18.80 29.00
C ASP A 776 6.96 19.45 30.24
N THR A 777 6.80 20.78 30.20
CA THR A 777 6.27 21.58 31.32
C THR A 777 4.79 21.32 31.63
N SER A 778 4.09 20.59 30.75
CA SER A 778 2.70 20.17 30.99
C SER A 778 2.61 18.84 31.77
N ALA A 779 3.69 18.09 31.85
CA ALA A 779 3.75 16.84 32.61
C ALA A 779 3.96 17.12 34.10
N THR A 780 3.17 16.47 34.95
CA THR A 780 3.30 16.56 36.41
C THR A 780 3.71 15.22 36.99
N ILE A 781 4.78 15.21 37.77
CA ILE A 781 5.29 14.02 38.45
C ILE A 781 5.51 14.32 39.92
N THR A 782 5.15 13.38 40.80
CA THR A 782 5.35 13.54 42.25
C THR A 782 6.85 13.45 42.65
N ALA A 783 7.21 13.87 43.84
CA ALA A 783 8.56 13.71 44.33
C ALA A 783 8.98 12.22 44.42
N GLN A 784 8.05 11.34 44.81
CA GLN A 784 8.28 9.89 44.84
C GLN A 784 8.36 9.32 43.41
N GLY A 785 7.49 9.78 42.52
CA GLY A 785 7.52 9.33 41.10
C GLY A 785 8.85 9.66 40.41
N LYS A 786 9.47 10.80 40.75
CA LYS A 786 10.82 11.12 40.24
C LYS A 786 11.90 10.14 40.72
N LEU A 787 11.80 9.70 41.97
CA LEU A 787 12.74 8.70 42.52
C LEU A 787 12.51 7.31 41.88
N ASN A 788 11.27 7.00 41.59
CA ASN A 788 10.90 5.73 40.95
C ASN A 788 11.29 5.71 39.47
N ALA A 789 11.17 6.86 38.80
CA ALA A 789 11.47 7.01 37.36
C ALA A 789 12.99 7.03 37.07
N ASP A 790 13.82 7.51 37.97
CA ASP A 790 15.28 7.54 37.86
C ASP A 790 15.84 6.14 38.16
N CYS A 791 15.95 5.31 37.15
CA CYS A 791 16.12 3.86 37.28
C CYS A 791 17.30 3.27 36.48
N ASP A 792 18.09 4.08 35.77
CA ASP A 792 19.27 3.63 35.01
C ASP A 792 20.59 3.65 35.79
N GLY A 793 20.55 4.06 37.09
CA GLY A 793 21.74 4.21 37.95
C GLY A 793 22.52 5.50 37.74
N THR A 794 22.06 6.37 36.83
CA THR A 794 22.64 7.71 36.59
C THR A 794 21.70 8.77 37.14
N PRO A 795 22.13 9.62 38.13
CA PRO A 795 21.19 10.57 38.73
C PRO A 795 20.51 11.52 37.73
N GLY A 796 19.19 11.52 37.72
CA GLY A 796 18.33 12.40 36.91
C GLY A 796 17.57 11.66 35.82
N ILE A 797 16.28 12.01 35.66
CA ILE A 797 15.39 11.35 34.70
C ILE A 797 15.81 11.67 33.25
N SER A 798 16.08 10.66 32.49
CA SER A 798 16.57 10.71 31.10
C SER A 798 15.78 9.77 30.18
N ALA A 799 16.05 9.82 28.87
CA ALA A 799 15.48 8.88 27.91
C ALA A 799 15.93 7.43 28.19
N SER A 800 17.12 7.24 28.83
CA SER A 800 17.63 5.89 29.18
C SER A 800 16.72 5.21 30.21
N ASP A 801 16.19 5.99 31.18
CA ASP A 801 15.26 5.47 32.18
C ASP A 801 13.97 4.97 31.54
N ALA A 802 13.40 5.76 30.65
CA ALA A 802 12.21 5.36 29.91
C ALA A 802 12.45 4.07 29.07
N VAL A 803 13.63 3.94 28.46
CA VAL A 803 14.01 2.71 27.72
C VAL A 803 14.14 1.51 28.66
N LEU A 804 14.60 1.69 29.90
CA LEU A 804 14.64 0.59 30.87
C LEU A 804 13.24 0.21 31.35
N ILE A 805 12.38 1.18 31.60
CA ILE A 805 10.99 0.94 32.03
C ILE A 805 10.22 0.19 30.92
N ILE A 806 10.37 0.61 29.65
CA ILE A 806 9.69 -0.09 28.53
C ILE A 806 10.19 -1.53 28.36
N LYS A 807 11.47 -1.81 28.62
CA LYS A 807 11.98 -3.18 28.61
C LYS A 807 11.37 -4.05 29.72
N VAL A 808 11.01 -3.47 30.87
CA VAL A 808 10.28 -4.19 31.92
C VAL A 808 8.85 -4.45 31.47
N VAL A 809 8.17 -3.45 30.90
CA VAL A 809 6.81 -3.57 30.37
C VAL A 809 6.75 -4.63 29.26
N ALA A 810 7.75 -4.67 28.39
CA ALA A 810 7.88 -5.67 27.32
C ALA A 810 8.38 -7.04 27.80
N MET A 811 8.56 -7.24 29.13
CA MET A 811 9.10 -8.47 29.73
C MET A 811 10.48 -8.91 29.22
N LEU A 812 11.26 -7.99 28.67
CA LEU A 812 12.63 -8.23 28.19
C LEU A 812 13.66 -8.22 29.33
N ILE A 813 13.38 -7.51 30.42
CA ILE A 813 14.15 -7.50 31.67
C ILE A 813 13.19 -7.54 32.87
N SER A 814 13.68 -7.89 34.03
CA SER A 814 12.91 -7.90 35.27
C SER A 814 12.93 -6.53 35.95
N GLN A 815 11.87 -6.13 36.64
CA GLN A 815 11.87 -4.94 37.51
C GLN A 815 13.06 -4.91 38.48
N SER A 816 13.52 -6.07 38.95
CA SER A 816 14.70 -6.16 39.81
C SER A 816 16.01 -5.75 39.14
N ASP A 817 16.03 -5.53 37.87
CA ASP A 817 17.19 -5.07 37.08
C ASP A 817 17.26 -3.53 36.98
N LEU A 818 16.20 -2.83 37.40
CA LEU A 818 16.19 -1.38 37.47
C LEU A 818 16.95 -0.86 38.72
N GLY A 819 17.53 0.33 38.60
CA GLY A 819 18.24 1.02 39.70
C GLY A 819 19.61 0.45 40.03
N LYS A 820 20.24 -0.32 39.10
CA LYS A 820 21.55 -0.92 39.29
C LYS A 820 22.65 -0.15 38.59
#